data_07c60f9b1d354e1b94db190707ab11fa
#
_entry.id   07c60f9b1d354e1b94db190707ab11fa
#
_cell.length_a   1.000
_cell.length_b   1.000
_cell.length_c   1.000
_cell.angle_alpha   90.00
_cell.angle_beta   90.00
_cell.angle_gamma   90.00
#
_symmetry.space_group_name_H-M   'P 1'
#
loop_
_entity.id
_entity.type
_entity.pdbx_description
1 polymer ?
#
loop_
_entity_poly.entity_id
_entity_poly.type
_entity_poly.pdbx_seq_one_letter_code
_entity_poly.pdbx_strand_id
1 'polypeptide(L)'
;MKNLIHTNLIILFALSTLIQADILHGQWKQFVYTDGLSSNYVFDIEKDDNDRIWIGTQNGITMIDGAIIKKYGALDGLPADNIIKVTSYNNKIYAATSNKGIYELEYDSFKKSNIVQGKAIYSLENLGARLFVSSNLENILFDGNDVSFMGKGFPNAKIKDVFTDGIKQWFVTKDKLIHKIGNGFVTSVIEFPNNKVEIQTVLVDGTNQYFGTNQGLWLRNEKGELELLNKNINVLSLAKHKPGSIIVGSKKGLYYYRDGRLKQYGPLGDAHLALNKTPIYDIKAISPNEFWYSTFGMGVYLHDPLTFNNIGLRDGLETGGMVYDMVANNEKVYIATGNGLFIYEAGVISDHYTRSNGLPSNRILDLDMDSNGILWLATTKGLSQFTGSGFKNYSRKDGLPSSLVTAVHVDNVDDSRIWTGSKSSGLTRFDSKGFFTISVQDGLPSNHIKDITQLDNGDLAIACYKAGVATYNGKRFQLFDEGLDDKRVISLAIGPDRGIWAGTESAGIGVLEGTNFRMIRDTDGLGHNELFSLYYDGIRMWAGTFGGGVSSFFDGDWFTMHEADGLNSNLIGAIVALDTNKIVIGGNKGISIFTIDDKPFKLAIENIVTPKADIMLSDLLNNNLEGVKRDRFYINTNPMLYKPTESNIKYRKRVNKVGDKTNDWSPLQVSTQISFIPERVGEYNLEIQAVENRVSLSNIVTIPFVITRVWYLNPKTAIPFWGSIILLLGVSITNFINYRRKSKEAQDLREAEIARQQAEMEEAREFQQGMLPSEMPKTDDYEMVGFQQTATEVGGDFFDFMQKKDGKWIAICGDATGHGLTSGNVVSITKTAMNSLVEEDPVSTLDSLNKTLLKMNIGLNRMCLNIANIQDDVIQFSSAGMPPAYLYSSEKGEIEEVLVGALPLGSFPAAIHMLQEIPFKNKGDILIMMSDGLPEAENNNNEMVGYDRTLEAIKSMSSKSAEEIKNGLVELCKDWLGNQAELKDDMTFVIIKKIK
;
A
#
# COMPACT_ATOMS: atom_id res chain seq x y z
N MET A 1 20.62 -44.94 -37.39
CA MET A 1 19.26 -44.37 -37.38
C MET A 1 18.73 -44.09 -35.97
N LYS A 2 18.87 -44.97 -34.97
CA LYS A 2 18.43 -44.69 -33.58
C LYS A 2 19.16 -43.49 -32.89
N ASN A 3 20.47 -43.34 -33.11
CA ASN A 3 21.24 -42.25 -32.51
C ASN A 3 20.97 -40.87 -33.16
N LEU A 4 20.60 -40.81 -34.45
CA LEU A 4 20.21 -39.59 -35.14
C LEU A 4 18.83 -39.07 -34.67
N ILE A 5 17.92 -39.99 -34.32
CA ILE A 5 16.59 -39.64 -33.81
C ILE A 5 16.69 -39.11 -32.36
N HIS A 6 17.59 -39.68 -31.54
CA HIS A 6 17.81 -39.19 -30.18
C HIS A 6 18.50 -37.81 -30.15
N THR A 7 19.48 -37.59 -31.04
CA THR A 7 20.17 -36.30 -31.14
C THR A 7 19.22 -35.19 -31.67
N ASN A 8 18.38 -35.53 -32.67
CA ASN A 8 17.37 -34.59 -33.15
C ASN A 8 16.23 -34.33 -32.13
N LEU A 9 15.85 -35.33 -31.30
CA LEU A 9 14.89 -35.12 -30.22
C LEU A 9 15.47 -34.24 -29.10
N ILE A 10 16.75 -34.45 -28.77
CA ILE A 10 17.45 -33.62 -27.77
C ILE A 10 17.64 -32.17 -28.26
N ILE A 11 17.95 -32.00 -29.58
CA ILE A 11 18.03 -30.66 -30.17
C ILE A 11 16.65 -30.01 -30.28
N LEU A 12 15.59 -30.73 -30.60
CA LEU A 12 14.21 -30.22 -30.57
C LEU A 12 13.75 -29.91 -29.16
N PHE A 13 14.15 -30.72 -28.15
CA PHE A 13 13.85 -30.43 -26.73
C PHE A 13 14.66 -29.24 -26.22
N ALA A 14 15.95 -29.12 -26.55
CA ALA A 14 16.79 -27.96 -26.22
C ALA A 14 16.31 -26.70 -26.95
N LEU A 15 15.88 -26.78 -28.21
CA LEU A 15 15.27 -25.64 -28.90
C LEU A 15 13.89 -25.29 -28.34
N SER A 16 13.13 -26.26 -27.79
CA SER A 16 11.85 -25.95 -27.14
C SER A 16 11.99 -25.31 -25.75
N THR A 17 13.10 -25.60 -25.06
CA THR A 17 13.41 -24.98 -23.74
C THR A 17 14.01 -23.58 -23.86
N LEU A 18 14.77 -23.29 -24.93
CA LEU A 18 15.31 -21.96 -25.22
C LEU A 18 14.25 -20.90 -25.58
N ILE A 19 12.97 -21.27 -25.66
CA ILE A 19 11.91 -20.39 -26.18
C ILE A 19 10.90 -19.99 -25.10
N GLN A 20 11.06 -20.43 -23.86
CA GLN A 20 10.11 -20.12 -22.78
C GLN A 20 10.49 -18.92 -21.90
N ALA A 21 11.65 -18.33 -22.11
CA ALA A 21 12.21 -17.28 -21.23
C ALA A 21 11.64 -15.85 -21.40
N ASP A 22 10.62 -15.64 -22.24
CA ASP A 22 10.07 -14.32 -22.53
C ASP A 22 8.57 -14.16 -22.29
N ILE A 23 8.02 -14.89 -21.33
CA ILE A 23 6.70 -14.50 -20.79
C ILE A 23 6.98 -13.34 -19.81
N LEU A 24 6.38 -12.18 -20.07
CA LEU A 24 6.39 -11.04 -19.14
C LEU A 24 5.74 -11.51 -17.84
N HIS A 25 6.56 -11.94 -16.89
CA HIS A 25 6.13 -12.20 -15.53
C HIS A 25 5.99 -10.87 -14.80
N GLY A 26 4.90 -10.65 -14.12
CA GLY A 26 4.67 -9.42 -13.38
C GLY A 26 3.38 -9.49 -12.58
N GLN A 27 3.16 -8.47 -11.79
CA GLN A 27 1.92 -8.33 -11.03
C GLN A 27 0.80 -7.82 -11.92
N TRP A 28 -0.38 -8.38 -11.73
CA TRP A 28 -1.60 -7.97 -12.40
C TRP A 28 -2.59 -7.43 -11.38
N LYS A 29 -3.08 -6.22 -11.59
CA LYS A 29 -4.20 -5.65 -10.83
C LYS A 29 -5.37 -5.44 -11.76
N GLN A 30 -6.53 -5.87 -11.31
CA GLN A 30 -7.80 -5.60 -12.00
C GLN A 30 -8.55 -4.52 -11.24
N PHE A 31 -9.08 -3.53 -11.96
CA PHE A 31 -10.00 -2.52 -11.46
C PHE A 31 -11.37 -2.77 -12.08
N VAL A 32 -12.39 -2.89 -11.25
CA VAL A 32 -13.78 -3.12 -11.67
C VAL A 32 -14.72 -2.07 -11.07
N TYR A 33 -16.00 -2.15 -11.40
CA TYR A 33 -17.02 -1.20 -10.92
C TYR A 33 -17.03 -1.09 -9.37
N THR A 34 -16.83 -2.20 -8.66
CA THR A 34 -16.76 -2.21 -7.19
C THR A 34 -15.53 -1.49 -6.63
N ASP A 35 -14.45 -1.40 -7.41
CA ASP A 35 -13.23 -0.69 -7.03
C ASP A 35 -13.28 0.80 -7.40
N GLY A 36 -14.40 1.26 -7.94
CA GLY A 36 -14.59 2.66 -8.28
C GLY A 36 -14.62 2.98 -9.78
N LEU A 37 -14.58 2.02 -10.71
CA LEU A 37 -14.81 2.32 -12.12
C LEU A 37 -16.24 2.78 -12.38
N SER A 38 -16.42 3.66 -13.38
CA SER A 38 -17.75 4.08 -13.85
C SER A 38 -18.51 2.96 -14.57
N SER A 39 -17.78 2.03 -15.19
CA SER A 39 -18.31 0.80 -15.80
C SER A 39 -17.20 -0.21 -16.07
N ASN A 40 -17.51 -1.51 -16.09
CA ASN A 40 -16.59 -2.57 -16.51
C ASN A 40 -16.40 -2.64 -18.04
N TYR A 41 -17.18 -1.92 -18.81
CA TYR A 41 -17.05 -1.81 -20.28
C TYR A 41 -16.19 -0.60 -20.59
N VAL A 42 -14.90 -0.85 -20.87
CA VAL A 42 -13.87 0.18 -21.03
C VAL A 42 -13.42 0.24 -22.49
N PHE A 43 -13.30 1.45 -23.02
CA PHE A 43 -12.96 1.67 -24.43
C PHE A 43 -11.59 2.30 -24.61
N ASP A 44 -11.15 3.16 -23.70
CA ASP A 44 -9.94 3.97 -23.86
C ASP A 44 -9.28 4.27 -22.51
N ILE A 45 -7.97 4.45 -22.54
CA ILE A 45 -7.17 4.81 -21.37
C ILE A 45 -6.17 5.90 -21.76
N GLU A 46 -6.17 7.00 -21.04
CA GLU A 46 -5.25 8.11 -21.27
C GLU A 46 -4.53 8.51 -19.98
N LYS A 47 -3.27 8.91 -20.11
CA LYS A 47 -2.49 9.52 -19.05
C LYS A 47 -2.30 11.00 -19.35
N ASP A 48 -2.66 11.88 -18.39
CA ASP A 48 -2.44 13.32 -18.54
C ASP A 48 -1.04 13.77 -18.07
N ASP A 49 -0.74 15.05 -18.25
CA ASP A 49 0.55 15.66 -17.90
C ASP A 49 0.80 15.70 -16.38
N ASN A 50 -0.21 15.46 -15.56
CA ASN A 50 -0.13 15.35 -14.10
C ASN A 50 -0.01 13.90 -13.61
N ASP A 51 0.25 12.94 -14.52
CA ASP A 51 0.34 11.50 -14.27
C ASP A 51 -0.98 10.84 -13.83
N ARG A 52 -2.14 11.50 -13.97
CA ARG A 52 -3.45 10.91 -13.69
C ARG A 52 -3.90 10.04 -14.85
N ILE A 53 -4.55 8.92 -14.52
CA ILE A 53 -5.09 7.99 -15.51
C ILE A 53 -6.58 8.27 -15.71
N TRP A 54 -6.96 8.50 -16.95
CA TRP A 54 -8.33 8.74 -17.36
C TRP A 54 -8.87 7.57 -18.17
N ILE A 55 -10.00 7.03 -17.76
CA ILE A 55 -10.57 5.79 -18.29
C ILE A 55 -11.95 6.08 -18.88
N GLY A 56 -12.06 5.98 -20.21
CA GLY A 56 -13.31 6.13 -20.93
C GLY A 56 -14.14 4.85 -20.91
N THR A 57 -15.37 4.94 -20.42
CA THR A 57 -16.24 3.76 -20.21
C THR A 57 -17.62 3.92 -20.88
N GLN A 58 -18.44 2.87 -20.79
CA GLN A 58 -19.83 2.90 -21.26
C GLN A 58 -20.69 3.94 -20.50
N ASN A 59 -20.42 4.18 -19.21
CA ASN A 59 -21.27 4.98 -18.34
C ASN A 59 -20.53 6.19 -17.75
N GLY A 60 -19.62 6.80 -18.49
CA GLY A 60 -18.87 7.95 -18.04
C GLY A 60 -17.37 7.71 -18.02
N ILE A 61 -16.66 8.52 -17.25
CA ILE A 61 -15.21 8.53 -17.14
C ILE A 61 -14.82 8.24 -15.69
N THR A 62 -13.75 7.47 -15.52
CA THR A 62 -13.09 7.33 -14.23
C THR A 62 -11.73 8.00 -14.31
N MET A 63 -11.39 8.84 -13.35
CA MET A 63 -10.05 9.37 -13.15
C MET A 63 -9.42 8.67 -11.94
N ILE A 64 -8.19 8.20 -12.12
CA ILE A 64 -7.36 7.62 -11.07
C ILE A 64 -6.16 8.53 -10.85
N ASP A 65 -6.00 9.01 -9.63
CA ASP A 65 -4.92 9.88 -9.18
C ASP A 65 -4.27 9.23 -7.94
N GLY A 66 -3.32 8.34 -8.16
CA GLY A 66 -2.77 7.49 -7.11
C GLY A 66 -3.83 6.60 -6.45
N ALA A 67 -4.10 6.82 -5.17
CA ALA A 67 -5.15 6.12 -4.42
C ALA A 67 -6.56 6.70 -4.62
N ILE A 68 -6.67 7.91 -5.20
CA ILE A 68 -7.95 8.59 -5.40
C ILE A 68 -8.60 8.10 -6.70
N ILE A 69 -9.82 7.59 -6.60
CA ILE A 69 -10.63 7.22 -7.76
C ILE A 69 -11.87 8.12 -7.81
N LYS A 70 -11.99 8.90 -8.88
CA LYS A 70 -13.11 9.81 -9.09
C LYS A 70 -13.92 9.42 -10.33
N LYS A 71 -15.24 9.37 -10.19
CA LYS A 71 -16.17 9.08 -11.28
C LYS A 71 -16.79 10.38 -11.81
N TYR A 72 -16.92 10.46 -13.13
CA TYR A 72 -17.65 11.50 -13.81
C TYR A 72 -18.75 10.86 -14.65
N GLY A 73 -19.98 11.28 -14.44
CA GLY A 73 -21.16 10.73 -15.11
C GLY A 73 -22.14 11.79 -15.56
N ALA A 74 -23.41 11.42 -15.63
CA ALA A 74 -24.46 12.33 -16.08
C ALA A 74 -24.67 13.55 -15.15
N LEU A 75 -24.42 13.38 -13.86
CA LEU A 75 -24.49 14.48 -12.88
C LEU A 75 -23.34 15.48 -13.05
N ASP A 76 -22.23 15.04 -13.62
CA ASP A 76 -21.05 15.83 -13.90
C ASP A 76 -21.04 16.36 -15.34
N GLY A 77 -22.16 16.30 -16.03
CA GLY A 77 -22.36 16.88 -17.37
C GLY A 77 -22.04 15.98 -18.56
N LEU A 78 -21.62 14.75 -18.35
CA LEU A 78 -21.44 13.79 -19.44
C LEU A 78 -22.79 13.26 -19.96
N PRO A 79 -22.93 13.00 -21.25
CA PRO A 79 -24.15 12.40 -21.78
C PRO A 79 -24.21 10.90 -21.47
N ALA A 80 -25.43 10.35 -21.49
CA ALA A 80 -25.62 8.90 -21.49
C ALA A 80 -25.21 8.32 -22.86
N ASP A 81 -23.92 8.13 -23.08
CA ASP A 81 -23.31 7.57 -24.29
C ASP A 81 -21.95 6.94 -23.93
N ASN A 82 -21.45 6.04 -24.79
CA ASN A 82 -20.13 5.47 -24.62
C ASN A 82 -19.05 6.54 -24.79
N ILE A 83 -18.12 6.62 -23.85
CA ILE A 83 -16.91 7.42 -23.98
C ILE A 83 -15.85 6.57 -24.66
N ILE A 84 -15.66 6.82 -25.95
CA ILE A 84 -14.82 5.98 -26.82
C ILE A 84 -13.37 6.44 -26.89
N LYS A 85 -13.10 7.70 -26.55
CA LYS A 85 -11.76 8.28 -26.46
C LYS A 85 -11.72 9.36 -25.39
N VAL A 86 -10.61 9.40 -24.67
CA VAL A 86 -10.25 10.46 -23.73
C VAL A 86 -8.86 10.96 -24.08
N THR A 87 -8.62 12.25 -24.06
CA THR A 87 -7.28 12.79 -24.31
C THR A 87 -7.02 14.06 -23.50
N SER A 88 -5.78 14.27 -23.10
CA SER A 88 -5.30 15.52 -22.49
C SER A 88 -4.73 16.42 -23.57
N TYR A 89 -5.15 17.69 -23.59
CA TYR A 89 -4.61 18.71 -24.48
C TYR A 89 -4.66 20.08 -23.82
N ASN A 90 -3.54 20.80 -23.77
CA ASN A 90 -3.41 22.12 -23.13
C ASN A 90 -3.95 22.14 -21.68
N ASN A 91 -3.56 21.14 -20.88
CA ASN A 91 -4.03 20.93 -19.49
C ASN A 91 -5.53 20.76 -19.31
N LYS A 92 -6.28 20.50 -20.39
CA LYS A 92 -7.71 20.16 -20.35
C LYS A 92 -7.90 18.70 -20.79
N ILE A 93 -8.94 18.08 -20.25
CA ILE A 93 -9.37 16.74 -20.63
C ILE A 93 -10.55 16.84 -21.60
N TYR A 94 -10.43 16.17 -22.72
CA TYR A 94 -11.45 16.06 -23.74
C TYR A 94 -11.95 14.60 -23.82
N ALA A 95 -13.26 14.44 -23.86
CA ALA A 95 -13.93 13.15 -23.96
C ALA A 95 -14.74 13.07 -25.26
N ALA A 96 -14.45 12.08 -26.09
CA ALA A 96 -15.20 11.79 -27.29
C ALA A 96 -16.25 10.72 -27.03
N THR A 97 -17.47 11.00 -27.46
CA THR A 97 -18.60 10.08 -27.33
C THR A 97 -18.93 9.37 -28.64
N SER A 98 -19.60 8.23 -28.57
CA SER A 98 -20.01 7.49 -29.77
C SER A 98 -20.94 8.32 -30.70
N ASN A 99 -21.89 9.11 -30.11
CA ASN A 99 -22.95 9.73 -30.88
C ASN A 99 -23.40 11.13 -30.39
N LYS A 100 -22.73 11.70 -29.38
CA LYS A 100 -23.11 12.97 -28.75
C LYS A 100 -22.08 14.09 -28.93
N GLY A 101 -20.92 13.80 -29.59
CA GLY A 101 -19.85 14.74 -29.87
C GLY A 101 -18.76 14.71 -28.81
N ILE A 102 -18.10 15.83 -28.62
CA ILE A 102 -16.95 15.98 -27.66
C ILE A 102 -17.41 16.80 -26.47
N TYR A 103 -16.86 16.43 -25.32
CA TYR A 103 -17.03 17.12 -24.03
C TYR A 103 -15.66 17.49 -23.48
N GLU A 104 -15.55 18.66 -22.85
CA GLU A 104 -14.35 19.13 -22.19
C GLU A 104 -14.55 19.31 -20.71
N LEU A 105 -13.56 18.96 -19.90
CA LEU A 105 -13.59 19.16 -18.46
C LEU A 105 -13.28 20.61 -18.12
N GLU A 106 -14.22 21.30 -17.50
CA GLU A 106 -14.05 22.65 -16.97
C GLU A 106 -14.32 22.63 -15.45
N TYR A 107 -13.31 23.07 -14.69
CA TYR A 107 -13.30 23.01 -13.23
C TYR A 107 -13.48 21.57 -12.72
N ASP A 108 -14.68 21.11 -12.55
CA ASP A 108 -14.97 19.76 -12.05
C ASP A 108 -16.19 19.13 -12.71
N SER A 109 -16.59 19.64 -13.86
CA SER A 109 -17.71 19.14 -14.65
C SER A 109 -17.40 19.16 -16.15
N PHE A 110 -17.99 18.20 -16.87
CA PHE A 110 -17.87 18.13 -18.32
C PHE A 110 -18.91 19.01 -19.00
N LYS A 111 -18.46 19.80 -19.96
CA LYS A 111 -19.35 20.61 -20.83
C LYS A 111 -19.18 20.18 -22.26
N LYS A 112 -20.28 20.25 -23.02
CA LYS A 112 -20.23 19.95 -24.45
C LYS A 112 -19.37 20.99 -25.17
N SER A 113 -18.34 20.52 -25.86
CA SER A 113 -17.45 21.33 -26.68
C SER A 113 -18.06 21.55 -28.08
N ASN A 114 -17.82 22.73 -28.63
CA ASN A 114 -18.26 23.11 -29.99
C ASN A 114 -17.14 23.02 -31.04
N ILE A 115 -16.01 22.38 -30.72
CA ILE A 115 -14.87 22.28 -31.64
C ILE A 115 -15.18 21.44 -32.88
N VAL A 116 -16.23 20.61 -32.86
CA VAL A 116 -16.66 19.78 -33.97
C VAL A 116 -18.19 19.77 -34.10
N GLN A 117 -18.68 19.81 -35.31
CA GLN A 117 -20.12 19.75 -35.59
C GLN A 117 -20.64 18.30 -35.68
N GLY A 118 -19.81 17.35 -35.99
CA GLY A 118 -20.11 15.93 -36.05
C GLY A 118 -20.49 15.35 -34.67
N LYS A 119 -21.49 14.47 -34.65
CA LYS A 119 -21.94 13.85 -33.40
C LYS A 119 -21.25 12.51 -33.13
N ALA A 120 -20.98 11.72 -34.16
CA ALA A 120 -20.24 10.48 -34.04
C ALA A 120 -18.75 10.76 -34.22
N ILE A 121 -17.99 10.57 -33.17
CA ILE A 121 -16.52 10.75 -33.19
C ILE A 121 -15.88 9.42 -33.51
N TYR A 122 -14.82 9.43 -34.29
CA TYR A 122 -14.08 8.26 -34.75
C TYR A 122 -12.68 8.18 -34.15
N SER A 123 -12.03 9.34 -33.99
CA SER A 123 -10.71 9.48 -33.36
C SER A 123 -10.60 10.85 -32.71
N LEU A 124 -9.88 10.93 -31.62
CA LEU A 124 -9.54 12.13 -30.86
C LEU A 124 -8.12 11.96 -30.31
N GLU A 125 -7.16 12.72 -30.86
CA GLU A 125 -5.76 12.50 -30.57
C GLU A 125 -4.98 13.81 -30.38
N ASN A 126 -4.16 13.86 -29.34
CA ASN A 126 -3.25 14.97 -29.09
C ASN A 126 -2.00 14.83 -29.97
N LEU A 127 -1.80 15.75 -30.90
CA LEU A 127 -0.65 15.82 -31.79
C LEU A 127 0.44 16.78 -31.29
N GLY A 128 0.46 17.07 -30.00
CA GLY A 128 1.35 18.04 -29.36
C GLY A 128 0.84 19.48 -29.51
N ALA A 129 1.12 20.13 -30.63
CA ALA A 129 0.69 21.52 -30.88
C ALA A 129 -0.82 21.66 -31.22
N ARG A 130 -1.50 20.58 -31.56
CA ARG A 130 -2.92 20.60 -31.98
C ARG A 130 -3.63 19.31 -31.59
N LEU A 131 -4.92 19.43 -31.29
CA LEU A 131 -5.83 18.31 -31.09
C LEU A 131 -6.45 17.93 -32.45
N PHE A 132 -6.30 16.67 -32.84
CA PHE A 132 -6.95 16.12 -34.04
C PHE A 132 -8.28 15.49 -33.67
N VAL A 133 -9.30 15.77 -34.49
CA VAL A 133 -10.64 15.17 -34.36
C VAL A 133 -11.11 14.63 -35.69
N SER A 134 -11.51 13.36 -35.71
CA SER A 134 -12.23 12.74 -36.83
C SER A 134 -13.67 12.45 -36.42
N SER A 135 -14.63 12.97 -37.18
CA SER A 135 -16.05 12.76 -36.93
C SER A 135 -16.78 12.20 -38.18
N ASN A 136 -18.08 11.95 -38.04
CA ASN A 136 -18.91 11.55 -39.18
C ASN A 136 -19.12 12.64 -40.24
N LEU A 137 -18.77 13.89 -39.95
CA LEU A 137 -18.92 15.01 -40.87
C LEU A 137 -17.58 15.58 -41.36
N GLU A 138 -16.57 15.59 -40.52
CA GLU A 138 -15.36 16.36 -40.79
C GLU A 138 -14.13 15.78 -40.06
N ASN A 139 -12.93 16.12 -40.62
CA ASN A 139 -11.63 15.91 -39.99
C ASN A 139 -11.00 17.27 -39.74
N ILE A 140 -10.69 17.62 -38.51
CA ILE A 140 -10.26 18.94 -38.10
C ILE A 140 -9.01 18.88 -37.20
N LEU A 141 -8.33 20.03 -37.13
CA LEU A 141 -7.30 20.35 -36.16
C LEU A 141 -7.73 21.55 -35.33
N PHE A 142 -7.59 21.42 -33.99
CA PHE A 142 -7.88 22.47 -33.02
C PHE A 142 -6.59 22.87 -32.29
N ASP A 143 -6.26 24.15 -32.25
CA ASP A 143 -5.02 24.64 -31.62
C ASP A 143 -5.23 25.24 -30.22
N GLY A 144 -6.42 25.11 -29.66
CA GLY A 144 -6.82 25.67 -28.38
C GLY A 144 -7.70 26.92 -28.51
N ASN A 145 -7.66 27.62 -29.65
CA ASN A 145 -8.50 28.78 -29.93
C ASN A 145 -9.32 28.58 -31.22
N ASP A 146 -8.64 28.18 -32.30
CA ASP A 146 -9.23 28.11 -33.61
C ASP A 146 -9.31 26.67 -34.16
N VAL A 147 -10.39 26.40 -34.89
CA VAL A 147 -10.59 25.16 -35.63
C VAL A 147 -10.14 25.37 -37.08
N SER A 148 -9.31 24.45 -37.55
CA SER A 148 -8.87 24.39 -38.95
C SER A 148 -9.21 23.04 -39.56
N PHE A 149 -9.71 23.06 -40.83
CA PHE A 149 -9.92 21.83 -41.58
C PHE A 149 -8.59 21.27 -42.09
N MET A 150 -8.55 19.91 -42.19
CA MET A 150 -7.39 19.29 -42.87
C MET A 150 -7.27 19.82 -44.29
N GLY A 151 -6.04 20.24 -44.67
CA GLY A 151 -5.79 20.95 -45.94
C GLY A 151 -6.07 20.11 -47.18
N LYS A 152 -5.96 20.77 -48.36
CA LYS A 152 -6.20 20.17 -49.69
C LYS A 152 -5.39 18.87 -49.87
N GLY A 153 -6.09 17.76 -50.21
CA GLY A 153 -5.43 16.46 -50.40
C GLY A 153 -5.62 15.48 -49.20
N PHE A 154 -6.16 15.93 -48.09
CA PHE A 154 -6.56 15.02 -47.04
C PHE A 154 -7.90 14.35 -47.44
N PRO A 155 -8.00 13.01 -47.43
CA PRO A 155 -9.24 12.37 -47.85
C PRO A 155 -10.35 12.60 -46.85
N ASN A 156 -11.58 12.81 -47.37
CA ASN A 156 -12.80 12.79 -46.53
C ASN A 156 -13.16 11.35 -46.16
N ALA A 157 -12.39 10.76 -45.24
CA ALA A 157 -12.53 9.36 -44.85
C ALA A 157 -12.51 9.26 -43.30
N LYS A 158 -13.15 8.22 -42.80
CA LYS A 158 -13.10 7.86 -41.39
C LYS A 158 -11.65 7.52 -40.99
N ILE A 159 -11.06 8.32 -40.12
CA ILE A 159 -9.76 8.04 -39.52
C ILE A 159 -10.03 7.15 -38.28
N LYS A 160 -9.41 5.98 -38.27
CA LYS A 160 -9.59 4.96 -37.22
C LYS A 160 -8.53 5.11 -36.12
N ASP A 161 -7.32 5.53 -36.51
CA ASP A 161 -6.18 5.63 -35.62
C ASP A 161 -5.25 6.74 -36.11
N VAL A 162 -4.49 7.35 -35.18
CA VAL A 162 -3.46 8.34 -35.49
C VAL A 162 -2.26 8.07 -34.59
N PHE A 163 -1.07 8.04 -35.18
CA PHE A 163 0.16 7.81 -34.46
C PHE A 163 1.32 8.65 -35.00
N THR A 164 2.40 8.75 -34.26
CA THR A 164 3.65 9.37 -34.69
C THR A 164 4.80 8.34 -34.64
N ASP A 165 5.66 8.37 -35.63
CA ASP A 165 6.92 7.62 -35.64
C ASP A 165 8.09 8.43 -35.07
N GLY A 166 7.82 9.58 -34.45
CA GLY A 166 8.78 10.54 -33.92
C GLY A 166 9.23 11.59 -34.98
N ILE A 167 8.93 11.36 -36.26
CA ILE A 167 9.27 12.25 -37.39
C ILE A 167 7.99 12.70 -38.10
N LYS A 168 7.06 11.77 -38.33
CA LYS A 168 5.85 11.99 -39.12
C LYS A 168 4.60 11.64 -38.33
N GLN A 169 3.54 12.40 -38.57
CA GLN A 169 2.20 12.08 -38.13
C GLN A 169 1.48 11.26 -39.20
N TRP A 170 0.95 10.11 -38.77
CA TRP A 170 0.26 9.16 -39.62
C TRP A 170 -1.20 9.07 -39.24
N PHE A 171 -2.08 9.11 -40.26
CA PHE A 171 -3.51 8.96 -40.13
C PHE A 171 -3.94 7.66 -40.82
N VAL A 172 -4.66 6.83 -40.12
CA VAL A 172 -5.03 5.47 -40.53
C VAL A 172 -6.49 5.42 -40.96
N THR A 173 -6.77 5.00 -42.17
CA THR A 173 -8.10 4.60 -42.62
C THR A 173 -8.22 3.06 -42.64
N LYS A 174 -9.33 2.56 -43.12
CA LYS A 174 -9.53 1.09 -43.22
C LYS A 174 -8.50 0.38 -44.12
N ASP A 175 -7.92 1.09 -45.10
CA ASP A 175 -7.07 0.52 -46.17
C ASP A 175 -5.88 1.44 -46.54
N LYS A 176 -5.71 2.60 -45.90
CA LYS A 176 -4.68 3.60 -46.28
C LYS A 176 -3.97 4.15 -45.07
N LEU A 177 -2.67 4.46 -45.30
CA LEU A 177 -1.88 5.29 -44.43
C LEU A 177 -1.69 6.67 -45.09
N ILE A 178 -1.91 7.72 -44.32
CA ILE A 178 -1.76 9.10 -44.79
C ILE A 178 -0.78 9.79 -43.86
N HIS A 179 0.21 10.47 -44.42
CA HIS A 179 1.11 11.29 -43.63
C HIS A 179 1.33 12.66 -44.28
N LYS A 180 1.68 13.65 -43.45
CA LYS A 180 1.90 15.02 -43.91
C LYS A 180 3.32 15.18 -44.44
N ILE A 181 3.49 15.83 -45.63
CA ILE A 181 4.77 16.25 -46.15
C ILE A 181 4.64 17.73 -46.57
N GLY A 182 5.36 18.62 -45.89
CA GLY A 182 5.24 20.08 -46.11
C GLY A 182 3.79 20.55 -45.91
N ASN A 183 3.22 21.18 -46.96
CA ASN A 183 1.81 21.64 -46.94
C ASN A 183 0.80 20.63 -47.51
N GLY A 184 1.22 19.45 -47.89
CA GLY A 184 0.38 18.41 -48.51
C GLY A 184 0.37 17.12 -47.75
N PHE A 185 -0.43 16.16 -48.24
CA PHE A 185 -0.54 14.82 -47.68
C PHE A 185 -0.16 13.77 -48.72
N VAL A 186 0.58 12.76 -48.29
CA VAL A 186 0.89 11.59 -49.13
C VAL A 186 0.07 10.44 -48.60
N THR A 187 -0.62 9.76 -49.48
CA THR A 187 -1.46 8.59 -49.20
C THR A 187 -0.82 7.33 -49.76
N SER A 188 -0.55 6.38 -48.92
CA SER A 188 -0.11 5.04 -49.28
C SER A 188 -1.26 4.04 -49.11
N VAL A 189 -1.65 3.37 -50.20
CA VAL A 189 -2.61 2.26 -50.14
C VAL A 189 -1.85 1.03 -49.67
N ILE A 190 -2.41 0.30 -48.72
CA ILE A 190 -1.89 -0.99 -48.27
C ILE A 190 -2.70 -2.09 -48.95
N GLU A 191 -2.09 -2.74 -49.91
CA GLU A 191 -2.71 -3.81 -50.70
C GLU A 191 -2.60 -5.13 -49.96
N PHE A 192 -3.68 -5.51 -49.24
CA PHE A 192 -3.79 -6.84 -48.68
C PHE A 192 -4.24 -7.84 -49.71
N PRO A 193 -3.88 -9.13 -49.60
CA PRO A 193 -4.30 -10.14 -50.54
C PRO A 193 -5.81 -10.37 -50.64
N ASN A 194 -6.58 -9.83 -49.67
CA ASN A 194 -8.03 -9.93 -49.62
C ASN A 194 -8.63 -8.54 -49.28
N ASN A 195 -9.51 -8.05 -50.13
CA ASN A 195 -10.20 -6.77 -50.02
C ASN A 195 -11.14 -6.62 -48.78
N LYS A 196 -11.35 -7.74 -48.06
CA LYS A 196 -12.11 -7.72 -46.78
C LYS A 196 -11.23 -7.43 -45.56
N VAL A 197 -9.91 -7.35 -45.73
CA VAL A 197 -9.00 -6.98 -44.66
C VAL A 197 -9.10 -5.48 -44.43
N GLU A 198 -9.41 -5.10 -43.20
CA GLU A 198 -9.49 -3.70 -42.80
C GLU A 198 -8.51 -3.42 -41.65
N ILE A 199 -7.73 -2.36 -41.79
CA ILE A 199 -6.84 -1.86 -40.74
C ILE A 199 -7.68 -1.30 -39.58
N GLN A 200 -7.34 -1.69 -38.37
CA GLN A 200 -7.93 -1.18 -37.12
C GLN A 200 -6.96 -0.23 -36.41
N THR A 201 -5.68 -0.63 -36.32
CA THR A 201 -4.60 0.10 -35.64
C THR A 201 -3.28 -0.19 -36.33
N VAL A 202 -2.29 0.70 -36.16
CA VAL A 202 -0.94 0.56 -36.70
C VAL A 202 0.09 0.94 -35.63
N LEU A 203 1.16 0.16 -35.56
CA LEU A 203 2.32 0.43 -34.73
C LEU A 203 3.60 0.44 -35.57
N VAL A 204 4.45 1.41 -35.34
CA VAL A 204 5.78 1.51 -35.97
C VAL A 204 6.88 1.22 -34.94
N ASP A 205 7.77 0.30 -35.27
CA ASP A 205 8.96 -0.02 -34.49
C ASP A 205 10.20 -0.02 -35.39
N GLY A 206 10.95 1.07 -35.38
CA GLY A 206 12.04 1.31 -36.31
C GLY A 206 11.51 1.40 -37.74
N THR A 207 12.02 0.54 -38.62
CA THR A 207 11.57 0.41 -40.03
C THR A 207 10.35 -0.50 -40.22
N ASN A 208 9.99 -1.27 -39.20
CA ASN A 208 8.88 -2.23 -39.26
C ASN A 208 7.55 -1.56 -38.95
N GLN A 209 6.53 -1.88 -39.75
CA GLN A 209 5.15 -1.42 -39.55
C GLN A 209 4.24 -2.63 -39.26
N TYR A 210 3.64 -2.66 -38.11
CA TYR A 210 2.69 -3.70 -37.70
C TYR A 210 1.26 -3.21 -37.91
N PHE A 211 0.48 -3.95 -38.66
CA PHE A 211 -0.93 -3.67 -38.95
C PHE A 211 -1.81 -4.61 -38.15
N GLY A 212 -2.53 -4.07 -37.20
CA GLY A 212 -3.64 -4.75 -36.53
C GLY A 212 -4.89 -4.67 -37.41
N THR A 213 -5.42 -5.82 -37.84
CA THR A 213 -6.56 -5.88 -38.77
C THR A 213 -7.70 -6.73 -38.24
N ASN A 214 -8.86 -6.62 -38.89
CA ASN A 214 -10.02 -7.48 -38.62
C ASN A 214 -9.74 -8.96 -38.97
N GLN A 215 -8.67 -9.26 -39.75
CA GLN A 215 -8.30 -10.60 -40.22
C GLN A 215 -6.82 -10.92 -39.98
N GLY A 216 -6.30 -10.52 -38.83
CA GLY A 216 -4.98 -10.91 -38.40
C GLY A 216 -4.04 -9.77 -38.11
N LEU A 217 -2.83 -10.15 -37.71
CA LEU A 217 -1.69 -9.27 -37.51
C LEU A 217 -0.75 -9.39 -38.71
N TRP A 218 -0.42 -8.26 -39.31
CA TRP A 218 0.47 -8.17 -40.47
C TRP A 218 1.71 -7.32 -40.16
N LEU A 219 2.82 -7.69 -40.75
CA LEU A 219 4.08 -6.95 -40.70
C LEU A 219 4.44 -6.45 -42.11
N ARG A 220 4.77 -5.17 -42.21
CA ARG A 220 5.45 -4.63 -43.38
C ARG A 220 6.89 -4.32 -42.97
N ASN A 221 7.83 -5.04 -43.59
CA ASN A 221 9.25 -4.90 -43.32
C ASN A 221 9.87 -3.68 -44.03
N GLU A 222 11.15 -3.42 -43.78
CA GLU A 222 11.93 -2.32 -44.42
C GLU A 222 11.93 -2.35 -45.95
N LYS A 223 11.80 -3.54 -46.60
CA LYS A 223 11.71 -3.70 -48.07
C LYS A 223 10.31 -3.40 -48.60
N GLY A 224 9.35 -3.12 -47.71
CA GLY A 224 7.95 -2.89 -48.07
C GLY A 224 7.14 -4.18 -48.30
N GLU A 225 7.70 -5.36 -48.02
CA GLU A 225 7.04 -6.64 -48.15
C GLU A 225 6.04 -6.85 -47.01
N LEU A 226 4.85 -7.29 -47.35
CA LEU A 226 3.76 -7.50 -46.38
C LEU A 226 3.64 -8.99 -46.02
N GLU A 227 3.85 -9.30 -44.76
CA GLU A 227 3.80 -10.64 -44.21
C GLU A 227 2.63 -10.80 -43.23
N LEU A 228 1.88 -11.89 -43.33
CA LEU A 228 0.82 -12.26 -42.37
C LEU A 228 1.42 -13.05 -41.19
N LEU A 229 1.55 -12.39 -40.06
CA LEU A 229 2.09 -13.01 -38.84
C LEU A 229 1.09 -13.95 -38.17
N ASN A 230 -0.21 -13.62 -38.20
CA ASN A 230 -1.27 -14.47 -37.64
C ASN A 230 -2.63 -14.13 -38.25
N LYS A 231 -3.34 -15.12 -38.79
CA LYS A 231 -4.66 -14.95 -39.46
C LYS A 231 -5.87 -15.16 -38.54
N ASN A 232 -5.68 -15.67 -37.32
CA ASN A 232 -6.78 -16.18 -36.49
C ASN A 232 -7.28 -15.17 -35.43
N ILE A 233 -6.73 -13.97 -35.43
CA ILE A 233 -7.06 -12.91 -34.46
C ILE A 233 -7.66 -11.68 -35.15
N ASN A 234 -8.61 -11.04 -34.51
CA ASN A 234 -9.08 -9.71 -34.88
C ASN A 234 -8.42 -8.73 -33.93
N VAL A 235 -7.43 -7.98 -34.42
CA VAL A 235 -6.60 -7.06 -33.64
C VAL A 235 -7.32 -5.73 -33.50
N LEU A 236 -7.39 -5.23 -32.27
CA LEU A 236 -8.07 -3.98 -31.90
C LEU A 236 -7.08 -2.90 -31.49
N SER A 237 -5.99 -3.28 -30.81
CA SER A 237 -4.97 -2.37 -30.29
C SER A 237 -3.57 -2.98 -30.35
N LEU A 238 -2.57 -2.14 -30.42
CA LEU A 238 -1.15 -2.50 -30.45
C LEU A 238 -0.35 -1.57 -29.53
N ALA A 239 0.59 -2.11 -28.78
CA ALA A 239 1.54 -1.33 -28.00
C ALA A 239 2.96 -1.89 -28.14
N LYS A 240 3.96 -0.99 -28.16
CA LYS A 240 5.37 -1.36 -28.14
C LYS A 240 5.80 -1.72 -26.73
N HIS A 241 6.54 -2.83 -26.58
CA HIS A 241 7.18 -3.18 -25.33
C HIS A 241 8.69 -2.92 -25.40
N LYS A 242 9.41 -3.71 -26.17
CA LYS A 242 10.85 -3.56 -26.44
C LYS A 242 11.08 -3.58 -27.95
N PRO A 243 12.25 -3.13 -28.44
CA PRO A 243 12.57 -3.28 -29.87
C PRO A 243 12.34 -4.71 -30.35
N GLY A 244 11.55 -4.87 -31.41
CA GLY A 244 11.18 -6.17 -31.99
C GLY A 244 10.10 -6.95 -31.24
N SER A 245 9.52 -6.37 -30.17
CA SER A 245 8.43 -7.02 -29.42
C SER A 245 7.24 -6.09 -29.20
N ILE A 246 6.04 -6.62 -29.39
CA ILE A 246 4.79 -5.88 -29.29
C ILE A 246 3.74 -6.64 -28.48
N ILE A 247 2.90 -5.87 -27.81
CA ILE A 247 1.69 -6.38 -27.14
C ILE A 247 0.50 -6.15 -28.07
N VAL A 248 -0.35 -7.15 -28.22
CA VAL A 248 -1.46 -7.18 -29.17
C VAL A 248 -2.77 -7.41 -28.45
N GLY A 249 -3.63 -6.39 -28.45
CA GLY A 249 -5.01 -6.50 -27.98
C GLY A 249 -5.92 -6.99 -29.10
N SER A 250 -6.75 -7.97 -28.82
CA SER A 250 -7.65 -8.56 -29.79
C SER A 250 -9.06 -8.79 -29.26
N LYS A 251 -10.00 -9.16 -30.14
CA LYS A 251 -11.34 -9.63 -29.73
C LYS A 251 -11.31 -10.91 -28.89
N LYS A 252 -10.19 -11.64 -28.88
CA LYS A 252 -10.00 -12.90 -28.16
C LYS A 252 -8.88 -12.81 -27.13
N GLY A 253 -8.75 -11.66 -26.45
CA GLY A 253 -7.78 -11.45 -25.39
C GLY A 253 -6.49 -10.82 -25.85
N LEU A 254 -5.47 -10.98 -25.02
CA LEU A 254 -4.19 -10.35 -25.11
C LEU A 254 -3.14 -11.32 -25.65
N TYR A 255 -2.25 -10.83 -26.52
CA TYR A 255 -1.14 -11.59 -27.09
C TYR A 255 0.16 -10.80 -26.98
N TYR A 256 1.25 -11.53 -26.96
CA TYR A 256 2.61 -11.01 -27.03
C TYR A 256 3.31 -11.57 -28.29
N TYR A 257 3.86 -10.68 -29.10
CA TYR A 257 4.62 -11.04 -30.29
C TYR A 257 6.10 -10.69 -30.11
N ARG A 258 6.97 -11.67 -30.40
CA ARG A 258 8.41 -11.50 -30.45
C ARG A 258 9.04 -12.59 -31.32
N ASP A 259 10.09 -12.27 -32.05
CA ASP A 259 10.90 -13.20 -32.84
C ASP A 259 10.06 -14.14 -33.76
N GLY A 260 9.09 -13.58 -34.48
CA GLY A 260 8.22 -14.32 -35.40
C GLY A 260 7.11 -15.15 -34.71
N ARG A 261 6.94 -15.04 -33.40
CA ARG A 261 5.97 -15.84 -32.64
C ARG A 261 4.97 -14.97 -31.91
N LEU A 262 3.71 -15.32 -32.04
CA LEU A 262 2.61 -14.73 -31.33
C LEU A 262 2.08 -15.73 -30.30
N LYS A 263 2.12 -15.37 -29.01
CA LYS A 263 1.62 -16.18 -27.91
C LYS A 263 0.53 -15.44 -27.15
N GLN A 264 -0.41 -16.17 -26.60
CA GLN A 264 -1.43 -15.64 -25.70
C GLN A 264 -0.77 -15.26 -24.36
N TYR A 265 -1.21 -14.15 -23.76
CA TYR A 265 -0.56 -13.49 -22.67
C TYR A 265 -1.60 -12.98 -21.64
N GLY A 266 -1.30 -12.96 -20.35
CA GLY A 266 -2.22 -12.48 -19.30
C GLY A 266 -1.87 -13.00 -17.90
N PRO A 267 -2.66 -12.63 -16.88
CA PRO A 267 -2.49 -13.09 -15.51
C PRO A 267 -2.61 -14.61 -15.39
N LEU A 268 -2.07 -15.19 -14.32
CA LEU A 268 -2.15 -16.63 -14.06
C LEU A 268 -3.53 -17.03 -13.50
N GLY A 269 -3.91 -18.32 -13.70
CA GLY A 269 -5.12 -18.89 -13.12
C GLY A 269 -6.41 -18.59 -13.89
N ASP A 270 -7.54 -18.58 -13.18
CA ASP A 270 -8.88 -18.40 -13.78
C ASP A 270 -9.06 -17.02 -14.44
N ALA A 271 -8.40 -15.99 -13.91
CA ALA A 271 -8.37 -14.66 -14.49
C ALA A 271 -7.76 -14.66 -15.91
N HIS A 272 -6.74 -15.51 -16.16
CA HIS A 272 -6.16 -15.71 -17.49
C HIS A 272 -7.17 -16.27 -18.49
N LEU A 273 -7.94 -17.29 -18.08
CA LEU A 273 -8.94 -17.92 -18.95
C LEU A 273 -10.09 -16.95 -19.32
N ALA A 274 -10.46 -16.08 -18.39
CA ALA A 274 -11.47 -15.06 -18.62
C ALA A 274 -10.95 -13.93 -19.54
N LEU A 275 -9.75 -13.42 -19.31
CA LEU A 275 -9.13 -12.37 -20.12
C LEU A 275 -8.91 -12.83 -21.57
N ASN A 276 -8.56 -14.11 -21.78
CA ASN A 276 -8.34 -14.70 -23.11
C ASN A 276 -9.58 -14.82 -23.99
N LYS A 277 -10.77 -14.54 -23.44
CA LYS A 277 -12.04 -14.50 -24.19
C LYS A 277 -12.62 -13.12 -24.30
N THR A 278 -11.96 -12.12 -23.69
CA THR A 278 -12.48 -10.75 -23.55
C THR A 278 -11.82 -9.83 -24.57
N PRO A 279 -12.56 -8.99 -25.30
CA PRO A 279 -11.99 -8.00 -26.20
C PRO A 279 -11.15 -6.97 -25.44
N ILE A 280 -9.94 -6.69 -25.95
CA ILE A 280 -9.02 -5.66 -25.48
C ILE A 280 -9.06 -4.51 -26.47
N TYR A 281 -9.68 -3.39 -26.06
CA TYR A 281 -9.90 -2.26 -26.97
C TYR A 281 -8.74 -1.30 -27.04
N ASP A 282 -8.05 -1.11 -25.91
CA ASP A 282 -6.89 -0.23 -25.84
C ASP A 282 -5.79 -0.81 -24.95
N ILE A 283 -4.55 -0.44 -25.26
CA ILE A 283 -3.36 -0.78 -24.50
C ILE A 283 -2.53 0.49 -24.34
N LYS A 284 -2.48 1.02 -23.14
CA LYS A 284 -1.70 2.21 -22.82
C LYS A 284 -0.41 1.82 -22.10
N ALA A 285 0.73 2.08 -22.75
CA ALA A 285 2.03 2.00 -22.08
C ALA A 285 2.28 3.32 -21.33
N ILE A 286 2.33 3.27 -20.00
CA ILE A 286 2.62 4.42 -19.16
C ILE A 286 4.12 4.59 -18.99
N SER A 287 4.84 3.49 -18.90
CA SER A 287 6.31 3.39 -18.91
C SER A 287 6.73 2.17 -19.74
N PRO A 288 8.01 1.95 -20.00
CA PRO A 288 8.47 0.74 -20.70
C PRO A 288 8.02 -0.58 -20.07
N ASN A 289 7.56 -0.50 -18.81
CA ASN A 289 7.29 -1.67 -18.00
C ASN A 289 5.91 -1.64 -17.32
N GLU A 290 5.11 -0.60 -17.54
CA GLU A 290 3.78 -0.45 -16.97
C GLU A 290 2.75 -0.31 -18.09
N PHE A 291 1.84 -1.28 -18.15
CA PHE A 291 0.82 -1.36 -19.19
C PHE A 291 -0.58 -1.43 -18.59
N TRP A 292 -1.47 -0.62 -19.10
CA TRP A 292 -2.88 -0.63 -18.79
C TRP A 292 -3.67 -1.20 -19.97
N TYR A 293 -4.62 -2.08 -19.69
CA TYR A 293 -5.44 -2.77 -20.70
C TYR A 293 -6.92 -2.50 -20.47
N SER A 294 -7.58 -1.91 -21.44
CA SER A 294 -9.02 -1.74 -21.42
C SER A 294 -9.73 -3.00 -21.89
N THR A 295 -10.76 -3.43 -21.17
CA THR A 295 -11.52 -4.65 -21.51
C THR A 295 -13.00 -4.39 -21.70
N PHE A 296 -13.65 -5.27 -22.44
CA PHE A 296 -15.10 -5.21 -22.63
C PHE A 296 -15.80 -6.13 -21.62
N GLY A 297 -16.14 -5.59 -20.45
CA GLY A 297 -16.92 -6.27 -19.42
C GLY A 297 -16.13 -6.75 -18.20
N MET A 298 -14.78 -6.64 -18.23
CA MET A 298 -13.93 -7.02 -17.10
C MET A 298 -13.17 -5.84 -16.48
N GLY A 299 -13.53 -4.59 -16.79
CA GLY A 299 -12.86 -3.41 -16.28
C GLY A 299 -11.50 -3.16 -16.92
N VAL A 300 -10.55 -2.73 -16.12
CA VAL A 300 -9.18 -2.38 -16.54
C VAL A 300 -8.19 -3.29 -15.82
N TYR A 301 -7.20 -3.76 -16.57
CA TYR A 301 -6.05 -4.45 -16.00
C TYR A 301 -4.81 -3.56 -16.05
N LEU A 302 -4.13 -3.47 -14.94
CA LEU A 302 -2.77 -2.95 -14.83
C LEU A 302 -1.81 -4.12 -14.76
N HIS A 303 -0.79 -4.11 -15.59
CA HIS A 303 0.33 -5.04 -15.56
C HIS A 303 1.61 -4.27 -15.26
N ASP A 304 2.26 -4.61 -14.16
CA ASP A 304 3.59 -4.15 -13.77
C ASP A 304 4.57 -5.34 -13.88
N PRO A 305 5.30 -5.49 -14.99
CA PRO A 305 6.17 -6.64 -15.22
C PRO A 305 7.44 -6.64 -14.38
N LEU A 306 7.66 -5.64 -13.53
CA LEU A 306 9.02 -5.35 -13.10
C LEU A 306 9.41 -5.75 -11.70
N THR A 307 8.52 -6.22 -10.86
CA THR A 307 8.92 -6.39 -9.48
C THR A 307 9.74 -7.65 -9.27
N PHE A 308 9.32 -8.75 -9.83
CA PHE A 308 10.00 -10.03 -9.70
C PHE A 308 10.05 -10.77 -11.03
N ASN A 309 11.27 -11.15 -11.45
CA ASN A 309 11.45 -12.16 -12.48
C ASN A 309 11.69 -13.51 -11.79
N ASN A 310 10.73 -14.42 -11.90
CA ASN A 310 10.75 -15.71 -11.23
C ASN A 310 11.29 -16.80 -12.16
N ILE A 311 12.32 -17.50 -11.71
CA ILE A 311 12.95 -18.64 -12.38
C ILE A 311 12.73 -19.89 -11.53
N GLY A 312 12.07 -20.90 -12.06
CA GLY A 312 11.72 -22.10 -11.31
C GLY A 312 11.83 -23.38 -12.13
N LEU A 313 11.09 -24.40 -11.75
CA LEU A 313 11.12 -25.74 -12.39
C LEU A 313 10.84 -25.68 -13.90
N ARG A 314 9.95 -24.79 -14.32
CA ARG A 314 9.61 -24.64 -15.76
C ARG A 314 10.75 -24.03 -16.57
N ASP A 315 11.64 -23.30 -15.92
CA ASP A 315 12.79 -22.62 -16.52
C ASP A 315 14.07 -23.46 -16.36
N GLY A 316 13.94 -24.70 -15.88
CA GLY A 316 15.04 -25.64 -15.72
C GLY A 316 15.67 -25.63 -14.32
N LEU A 317 15.20 -24.83 -13.37
CA LEU A 317 15.72 -24.79 -12.00
C LEU A 317 14.90 -25.73 -11.10
N GLU A 318 15.38 -26.95 -10.91
CA GLU A 318 14.82 -27.92 -9.97
C GLU A 318 15.62 -27.91 -8.65
N THR A 319 15.11 -27.23 -7.65
CA THR A 319 15.85 -26.97 -6.39
C THR A 319 16.09 -28.22 -5.53
N GLY A 320 15.34 -29.28 -5.73
CA GLY A 320 15.42 -30.48 -4.87
C GLY A 320 15.03 -30.21 -3.42
N GLY A 321 14.12 -29.23 -3.24
CA GLY A 321 13.57 -28.83 -1.95
C GLY A 321 13.84 -27.38 -1.55
N MET A 322 15.04 -26.84 -1.80
CA MET A 322 15.37 -25.46 -1.46
C MET A 322 16.63 -24.98 -2.20
N VAL A 323 16.75 -23.68 -2.39
CA VAL A 323 18.01 -22.98 -2.62
C VAL A 323 18.64 -22.72 -1.24
N TYR A 324 19.82 -23.26 -0.99
CA TYR A 324 20.48 -23.17 0.31
C TYR A 324 21.41 -21.98 0.41
N ASP A 325 22.11 -21.68 -0.70
CA ASP A 325 22.99 -20.51 -0.79
C ASP A 325 23.22 -20.08 -2.23
N MET A 326 23.72 -18.86 -2.43
CA MET A 326 24.00 -18.28 -3.75
C MET A 326 25.21 -17.33 -3.68
N VAL A 327 26.04 -17.40 -4.73
CA VAL A 327 27.13 -16.44 -4.97
C VAL A 327 26.97 -15.82 -6.36
N ALA A 328 27.10 -14.50 -6.44
CA ALA A 328 27.08 -13.77 -7.70
C ALA A 328 28.49 -13.30 -8.13
N ASN A 329 28.81 -13.44 -9.42
CA ASN A 329 30.04 -12.92 -10.01
C ASN A 329 29.82 -12.57 -11.50
N ASN A 330 30.08 -11.33 -11.89
CA ASN A 330 29.99 -10.87 -13.28
C ASN A 330 28.68 -11.27 -14.01
N GLU A 331 27.53 -10.90 -13.46
CA GLU A 331 26.19 -11.19 -13.99
C GLU A 331 25.80 -12.69 -13.94
N LYS A 332 26.66 -13.56 -13.40
CA LYS A 332 26.35 -14.97 -13.13
C LYS A 332 25.95 -15.16 -11.68
N VAL A 333 24.97 -16.03 -11.46
CA VAL A 333 24.61 -16.50 -10.12
C VAL A 333 24.82 -18.00 -10.04
N TYR A 334 25.65 -18.42 -9.11
CA TYR A 334 25.86 -19.81 -8.75
C TYR A 334 24.87 -20.17 -7.65
N ILE A 335 24.09 -21.22 -7.85
CA ILE A 335 22.94 -21.54 -7.00
C ILE A 335 23.13 -22.91 -6.38
N ALA A 336 23.35 -22.95 -5.07
CA ALA A 336 23.42 -24.19 -4.29
C ALA A 336 22.04 -24.72 -3.97
N THR A 337 21.77 -25.97 -4.34
CA THR A 337 20.46 -26.59 -4.14
C THR A 337 20.55 -27.99 -3.56
N GLY A 338 19.40 -28.60 -3.27
CA GLY A 338 19.29 -30.04 -2.96
C GLY A 338 19.55 -30.95 -4.14
N ASN A 339 19.51 -30.42 -5.38
CA ASN A 339 19.65 -31.17 -6.63
C ASN A 339 20.91 -30.82 -7.46
N GLY A 340 21.88 -30.17 -6.89
CA GLY A 340 23.15 -29.79 -7.52
C GLY A 340 23.44 -28.31 -7.52
N LEU A 341 24.46 -27.96 -8.30
CA LEU A 341 24.85 -26.59 -8.60
C LEU A 341 24.21 -26.16 -9.91
N PHE A 342 23.43 -25.09 -9.87
CA PHE A 342 22.90 -24.46 -11.07
C PHE A 342 23.65 -23.12 -11.31
N ILE A 343 23.77 -22.75 -12.56
CA ILE A 343 24.30 -21.44 -12.95
C ILE A 343 23.21 -20.70 -13.70
N TYR A 344 22.90 -19.52 -13.22
CA TYR A 344 22.02 -18.56 -13.90
C TYR A 344 22.89 -17.50 -14.57
N GLU A 345 22.71 -17.29 -15.87
CA GLU A 345 23.43 -16.31 -16.67
C GLU A 345 22.54 -15.79 -17.81
N ALA A 346 22.61 -14.51 -18.09
CA ALA A 346 21.91 -13.87 -19.22
C ALA A 346 20.39 -14.19 -19.29
N GLY A 347 19.72 -14.33 -18.15
CA GLY A 347 18.26 -14.55 -18.11
C GLY A 347 17.82 -16.01 -18.06
N VAL A 348 18.73 -16.98 -18.12
CA VAL A 348 18.43 -18.42 -18.19
C VAL A 348 19.30 -19.25 -17.24
N ILE A 349 18.86 -20.45 -16.94
CA ILE A 349 19.75 -21.47 -16.33
C ILE A 349 20.65 -22.02 -17.43
N SER A 350 21.92 -21.64 -17.39
CA SER A 350 22.92 -22.01 -18.41
C SER A 350 23.50 -23.41 -18.17
N ASP A 351 23.70 -23.81 -16.90
CA ASP A 351 24.36 -25.04 -16.55
C ASP A 351 23.73 -25.68 -15.30
N HIS A 352 23.82 -27.01 -15.23
CA HIS A 352 23.41 -27.80 -14.09
C HIS A 352 24.44 -28.92 -13.81
N TYR A 353 25.07 -28.86 -12.67
CA TYR A 353 26.08 -29.82 -12.26
C TYR A 353 25.57 -30.68 -11.10
N THR A 354 25.75 -31.99 -11.24
CA THR A 354 25.36 -33.02 -10.27
C THR A 354 26.49 -33.98 -9.99
N ARG A 355 26.21 -35.03 -9.24
CA ARG A 355 27.19 -36.12 -9.03
C ARG A 355 27.63 -36.75 -10.36
N SER A 356 26.81 -36.77 -11.37
CA SER A 356 27.18 -37.28 -12.70
C SER A 356 28.23 -36.42 -13.41
N ASN A 357 28.36 -35.16 -13.01
CA ASN A 357 29.36 -34.21 -13.51
C ASN A 357 30.58 -34.07 -12.58
N GLY A 358 30.68 -34.89 -11.52
CA GLY A 358 31.84 -34.90 -10.62
C GLY A 358 31.65 -34.25 -9.26
N LEU A 359 30.48 -33.72 -8.91
CA LEU A 359 30.15 -33.29 -7.55
C LEU A 359 30.18 -34.45 -6.56
N PRO A 360 30.68 -34.28 -5.31
CA PRO A 360 30.63 -35.34 -4.32
C PRO A 360 29.23 -35.62 -3.80
N SER A 361 28.37 -34.62 -3.82
CA SER A 361 26.96 -34.67 -3.42
C SER A 361 26.13 -33.68 -4.23
N ASN A 362 24.89 -34.04 -4.57
CA ASN A 362 23.95 -33.09 -5.15
C ASN A 362 23.46 -32.05 -4.12
N ARG A 363 23.50 -32.38 -2.83
CA ARG A 363 23.08 -31.42 -1.80
C ARG A 363 24.27 -30.57 -1.41
N ILE A 364 24.21 -29.32 -1.81
CA ILE A 364 25.18 -28.26 -1.52
C ILE A 364 24.53 -27.36 -0.47
N LEU A 365 25.25 -27.05 0.59
CA LEU A 365 24.71 -26.32 1.75
C LEU A 365 25.15 -24.88 1.81
N ASP A 366 26.37 -24.59 1.24
CA ASP A 366 26.94 -23.26 1.30
C ASP A 366 27.97 -23.08 0.17
N LEU A 367 28.18 -21.86 -0.25
CA LEU A 367 29.08 -21.44 -1.33
C LEU A 367 29.90 -20.23 -0.91
N ASP A 368 31.19 -20.20 -1.32
CA ASP A 368 31.95 -18.96 -1.32
C ASP A 368 32.93 -18.94 -2.50
N MET A 369 33.35 -17.77 -2.92
CA MET A 369 34.18 -17.59 -4.13
C MET A 369 35.43 -16.78 -3.80
N ASP A 370 36.60 -17.27 -4.25
CA ASP A 370 37.84 -16.53 -4.12
C ASP A 370 37.97 -15.41 -5.18
N SER A 371 38.95 -14.55 -5.02
CA SER A 371 39.23 -13.43 -5.92
C SER A 371 39.59 -13.84 -7.35
N ASN A 372 39.97 -15.10 -7.56
CA ASN A 372 40.25 -15.67 -8.88
C ASN A 372 39.02 -16.27 -9.55
N GLY A 373 37.85 -16.19 -8.91
CA GLY A 373 36.61 -16.75 -9.42
C GLY A 373 36.45 -18.26 -9.23
N ILE A 374 37.26 -18.86 -8.34
CA ILE A 374 37.13 -20.28 -7.98
C ILE A 374 36.03 -20.39 -6.93
N LEU A 375 35.02 -21.19 -7.23
CA LEU A 375 33.90 -21.42 -6.31
C LEU A 375 34.23 -22.60 -5.36
N TRP A 376 34.00 -22.39 -4.09
CA TRP A 376 34.10 -23.39 -3.03
C TRP A 376 32.70 -23.81 -2.57
N LEU A 377 32.49 -25.12 -2.43
CA LEU A 377 31.18 -25.70 -2.16
C LEU A 377 31.21 -26.57 -0.92
N ALA A 378 30.47 -26.20 0.10
CA ALA A 378 30.23 -27.03 1.27
C ALA A 378 29.11 -28.04 0.95
N THR A 379 29.43 -29.33 1.01
CA THR A 379 28.47 -30.37 0.64
C THR A 379 28.24 -31.40 1.75
N THR A 380 27.18 -32.18 1.65
CA THR A 380 26.93 -33.28 2.60
C THR A 380 27.93 -34.43 2.48
N LYS A 381 28.85 -34.43 1.51
CA LYS A 381 29.87 -35.46 1.30
C LYS A 381 31.27 -34.91 1.11
N GLY A 382 31.58 -33.73 1.60
CA GLY A 382 32.90 -33.13 1.58
C GLY A 382 32.88 -31.68 1.08
N LEU A 383 34.08 -31.14 0.95
CA LEU A 383 34.37 -29.85 0.37
C LEU A 383 34.67 -30.03 -1.12
N SER A 384 34.16 -29.17 -1.98
CA SER A 384 34.45 -29.22 -3.41
C SER A 384 34.91 -27.85 -3.91
N GLN A 385 35.85 -27.86 -4.85
CA GLN A 385 36.36 -26.68 -5.56
C GLN A 385 35.91 -26.77 -7.02
N PHE A 386 35.26 -25.74 -7.55
CA PHE A 386 34.82 -25.65 -8.93
C PHE A 386 35.57 -24.53 -9.66
N THR A 387 36.22 -24.88 -10.78
CA THR A 387 37.06 -23.97 -11.57
C THR A 387 36.41 -23.51 -12.88
N GLY A 388 35.08 -23.69 -13.02
CA GLY A 388 34.33 -23.42 -14.24
C GLY A 388 34.33 -24.60 -15.25
N SER A 389 35.30 -25.51 -15.19
CA SER A 389 35.38 -26.65 -16.11
C SER A 389 35.30 -28.02 -15.41
N GLY A 390 35.39 -28.08 -14.09
CA GLY A 390 35.33 -29.33 -13.32
C GLY A 390 35.47 -29.16 -11.84
N PHE A 391 35.37 -30.28 -11.11
CA PHE A 391 35.37 -30.31 -9.66
C PHE A 391 36.64 -30.99 -9.12
N LYS A 392 37.25 -30.37 -8.11
CA LYS A 392 38.25 -31.01 -7.25
C LYS A 392 37.62 -31.21 -5.87
N ASN A 393 37.47 -32.46 -5.48
CA ASN A 393 36.77 -32.83 -4.25
C ASN A 393 37.77 -33.22 -3.14
N TYR A 394 37.43 -32.79 -1.92
CA TYR A 394 38.20 -33.09 -0.71
C TYR A 394 37.29 -33.87 0.25
N SER A 395 37.81 -34.98 0.75
CA SER A 395 37.10 -35.91 1.63
C SER A 395 37.92 -36.22 2.88
N ARG A 396 37.42 -37.13 3.71
CA ARG A 396 38.21 -37.63 4.87
C ARG A 396 39.55 -38.24 4.47
N LYS A 397 39.64 -38.81 3.28
CA LYS A 397 40.88 -39.39 2.75
C LYS A 397 41.95 -38.33 2.49
N ASP A 398 41.53 -37.13 2.23
CA ASP A 398 42.36 -35.96 1.95
C ASP A 398 42.69 -35.15 3.21
N GLY A 399 42.19 -35.60 4.39
CA GLY A 399 42.42 -34.98 5.68
C GLY A 399 41.24 -34.10 6.18
N LEU A 400 40.15 -33.99 5.44
CA LEU A 400 38.96 -33.27 5.91
C LEU A 400 38.33 -34.00 7.11
N PRO A 401 38.12 -33.35 8.27
CA PRO A 401 37.70 -34.04 9.50
C PRO A 401 36.26 -34.55 9.46
N SER A 402 35.39 -33.92 8.71
CA SER A 402 33.99 -34.29 8.55
C SER A 402 33.61 -34.33 7.08
N SER A 403 32.80 -35.36 6.70
CA SER A 403 32.20 -35.36 5.36
C SER A 403 30.99 -34.41 5.24
N LEU A 404 30.32 -34.05 6.33
CA LEU A 404 29.23 -33.08 6.32
C LEU A 404 29.82 -31.70 6.61
N VAL A 405 30.09 -30.93 5.57
CA VAL A 405 30.50 -29.53 5.61
C VAL A 405 29.24 -28.66 5.55
N THR A 406 29.09 -27.81 6.52
CA THR A 406 27.86 -26.98 6.69
C THR A 406 28.05 -25.53 6.31
N ALA A 407 29.32 -25.04 6.37
CA ALA A 407 29.68 -23.68 6.00
C ALA A 407 31.03 -23.68 5.28
N VAL A 408 31.26 -22.76 4.38
CA VAL A 408 32.54 -22.49 3.73
C VAL A 408 32.74 -20.98 3.64
N HIS A 409 33.97 -20.52 3.95
CA HIS A 409 34.31 -19.10 3.82
C HIS A 409 35.74 -18.95 3.31
N VAL A 410 35.91 -18.15 2.27
CA VAL A 410 37.22 -17.76 1.74
C VAL A 410 37.77 -16.61 2.59
N ASP A 411 38.96 -16.75 3.14
CA ASP A 411 39.54 -15.73 4.02
C ASP A 411 39.78 -14.41 3.24
N ASN A 412 39.12 -13.32 3.65
CA ASN A 412 39.21 -12.01 2.97
C ASN A 412 40.63 -11.37 3.01
N VAL A 413 41.53 -11.88 3.87
CA VAL A 413 42.89 -11.38 4.00
C VAL A 413 43.91 -12.26 3.22
N ASP A 414 43.61 -13.55 3.07
CA ASP A 414 44.45 -14.54 2.41
C ASP A 414 43.60 -15.57 1.65
N ASP A 415 43.28 -15.29 0.39
CA ASP A 415 42.46 -16.13 -0.49
C ASP A 415 42.92 -17.59 -0.60
N SER A 416 44.15 -17.89 -0.27
CA SER A 416 44.66 -19.28 -0.23
C SER A 416 44.16 -20.06 0.98
N ARG A 417 43.49 -19.39 1.92
CA ARG A 417 42.97 -19.95 3.16
C ARG A 417 41.45 -20.09 3.07
N ILE A 418 41.00 -21.31 3.21
CA ILE A 418 39.56 -21.62 3.19
C ILE A 418 39.17 -22.11 4.58
N TRP A 419 38.12 -21.48 5.14
CA TRP A 419 37.53 -21.89 6.39
C TRP A 419 36.30 -22.74 6.14
N THR A 420 36.13 -23.81 6.86
CA THR A 420 34.96 -24.68 6.76
C THR A 420 34.38 -24.99 8.13
N GLY A 421 33.05 -24.91 8.20
CA GLY A 421 32.28 -25.37 9.35
C GLY A 421 31.75 -26.79 9.13
N SER A 422 31.61 -27.56 10.20
CA SER A 422 30.99 -28.87 10.14
C SER A 422 29.92 -29.04 11.22
N LYS A 423 29.10 -30.08 11.09
CA LYS A 423 28.08 -30.41 12.08
C LYS A 423 28.69 -30.98 13.39
N SER A 424 29.89 -31.59 13.36
CA SER A 424 30.38 -32.34 14.48
C SER A 424 31.89 -32.23 14.75
N SER A 425 32.65 -31.64 13.84
CA SER A 425 34.12 -31.60 13.94
C SER A 425 34.67 -30.18 14.18
N GLY A 426 33.80 -29.17 14.29
CA GLY A 426 34.18 -27.80 14.55
C GLY A 426 34.58 -27.02 13.30
N LEU A 427 35.51 -26.09 13.48
CA LEU A 427 36.04 -25.19 12.48
C LEU A 427 37.30 -25.80 11.86
N THR A 428 37.43 -25.77 10.56
CA THR A 428 38.62 -26.32 9.86
C THR A 428 39.19 -25.27 8.90
N ARG A 429 40.46 -25.01 8.99
CA ARG A 429 41.22 -24.22 8.04
C ARG A 429 41.85 -25.15 7.00
N PHE A 430 41.70 -24.82 5.74
CA PHE A 430 42.40 -25.46 4.63
C PHE A 430 43.32 -24.43 3.96
N ASP A 431 44.57 -24.78 3.79
CA ASP A 431 45.58 -23.96 3.10
C ASP A 431 46.65 -24.88 2.41
N SER A 432 47.73 -24.31 1.92
CA SER A 432 48.80 -25.06 1.26
C SER A 432 49.44 -26.15 2.11
N LYS A 433 49.26 -26.11 3.45
CA LYS A 433 49.76 -27.13 4.42
C LYS A 433 48.73 -28.22 4.70
N GLY A 434 47.53 -28.14 4.11
CA GLY A 434 46.43 -29.08 4.31
C GLY A 434 45.38 -28.61 5.30
N PHE A 435 44.65 -29.56 5.88
CA PHE A 435 43.55 -29.30 6.79
C PHE A 435 44.01 -29.18 8.24
N PHE A 436 43.60 -28.13 8.90
CA PHE A 436 43.88 -27.88 10.32
C PHE A 436 42.55 -27.64 11.05
N THR A 437 42.17 -28.50 11.98
CA THR A 437 40.89 -28.48 12.67
C THR A 437 40.98 -27.88 14.06
N ILE A 438 40.04 -27.06 14.42
CA ILE A 438 39.83 -26.41 15.72
C ILE A 438 38.48 -26.88 16.27
N SER A 439 38.48 -27.45 17.45
CA SER A 439 37.29 -28.05 18.08
C SER A 439 37.00 -27.43 19.46
N VAL A 440 36.00 -27.96 20.15
CA VAL A 440 35.70 -27.53 21.53
C VAL A 440 36.88 -27.80 22.49
N GLN A 441 37.77 -28.74 22.18
CA GLN A 441 39.00 -28.99 22.96
C GLN A 441 40.04 -27.87 22.84
N ASP A 442 39.92 -27.09 21.76
CA ASP A 442 40.78 -25.96 21.44
C ASP A 442 40.15 -24.61 21.85
N GLY A 443 38.98 -24.66 22.53
CA GLY A 443 38.26 -23.48 23.02
C GLY A 443 37.13 -22.96 22.10
N LEU A 444 36.81 -23.68 21.01
CA LEU A 444 35.65 -23.37 20.18
C LEU A 444 34.34 -23.64 20.97
N PRO A 445 33.37 -22.74 21.05
CA PRO A 445 32.15 -22.92 21.87
C PRO A 445 31.26 -24.10 21.46
N SER A 446 31.22 -24.44 20.16
CA SER A 446 30.48 -25.59 19.64
C SER A 446 31.16 -26.21 18.43
N ASN A 447 31.16 -27.56 18.34
CA ASN A 447 31.60 -28.24 17.11
C ASN A 447 30.59 -28.21 15.97
N HIS A 448 29.36 -27.73 16.23
CA HIS A 448 28.35 -27.57 15.20
C HIS A 448 28.35 -26.12 14.73
N ILE A 449 28.99 -25.89 13.60
CA ILE A 449 29.09 -24.59 12.93
C ILE A 449 28.01 -24.51 11.84
N LYS A 450 27.27 -23.42 11.80
CA LYS A 450 26.22 -23.18 10.82
C LYS A 450 26.64 -22.22 9.74
N ASP A 451 27.42 -21.19 10.11
CA ASP A 451 27.81 -20.13 9.22
C ASP A 451 29.11 -19.50 9.67
N ILE A 452 29.88 -18.92 8.76
CA ILE A 452 31.16 -18.27 9.00
C ILE A 452 31.21 -17.00 8.14
N THR A 453 31.47 -15.86 8.78
CA THR A 453 31.75 -14.60 8.08
C THR A 453 32.99 -13.94 8.69
N GLN A 454 33.53 -12.89 8.08
CA GLN A 454 34.72 -12.22 8.53
C GLN A 454 34.49 -10.73 8.73
N LEU A 455 34.94 -10.20 9.85
CA LEU A 455 34.92 -8.80 10.22
C LEU A 455 35.99 -8.00 9.45
N ASP A 456 35.85 -6.70 9.36
CA ASP A 456 36.79 -5.78 8.68
C ASP A 456 38.21 -5.84 9.28
N ASN A 457 38.33 -6.20 10.56
CA ASN A 457 39.64 -6.38 11.25
C ASN A 457 40.33 -7.74 10.97
N GLY A 458 39.68 -8.59 10.16
CA GLY A 458 40.17 -9.92 9.80
C GLY A 458 39.78 -11.03 10.77
N ASP A 459 39.08 -10.74 11.86
CA ASP A 459 38.57 -11.77 12.78
C ASP A 459 37.39 -12.50 12.15
N LEU A 460 37.30 -13.81 12.36
CA LEU A 460 36.14 -14.59 11.95
C LEU A 460 34.98 -14.38 12.93
N ALA A 461 33.78 -14.28 12.44
CA ALA A 461 32.55 -14.45 13.21
C ALA A 461 31.90 -15.81 12.83
N ILE A 462 31.57 -16.61 13.82
CA ILE A 462 31.24 -18.03 13.67
C ILE A 462 29.90 -18.29 14.34
N ALA A 463 28.93 -18.79 13.61
CA ALA A 463 27.65 -19.26 14.14
C ALA A 463 27.81 -20.62 14.81
N CYS A 464 28.00 -20.62 16.12
CA CYS A 464 28.12 -21.79 16.95
C CYS A 464 26.76 -22.30 17.39
N TYR A 465 26.19 -23.25 16.66
CA TYR A 465 24.82 -23.74 16.89
C TYR A 465 24.61 -24.19 18.35
N LYS A 466 23.55 -23.65 18.98
CA LYS A 466 23.22 -23.81 20.41
C LYS A 466 24.18 -23.14 21.40
N ALA A 467 25.18 -22.40 20.91
CA ALA A 467 26.12 -21.69 21.79
C ALA A 467 26.11 -20.18 21.57
N GLY A 468 25.57 -19.68 20.45
CA GLY A 468 25.58 -18.27 20.09
C GLY A 468 26.60 -17.96 19.00
N VAL A 469 27.21 -16.79 19.04
CA VAL A 469 28.24 -16.32 18.10
C VAL A 469 29.60 -16.29 18.76
N ALA A 470 30.60 -16.80 18.10
CA ALA A 470 32.00 -16.68 18.53
C ALA A 470 32.80 -15.83 17.53
N THR A 471 33.67 -14.96 18.02
CA THR A 471 34.73 -14.38 17.17
C THR A 471 36.05 -15.11 17.40
N TYR A 472 36.86 -15.17 16.34
CA TYR A 472 38.16 -15.82 16.36
C TYR A 472 39.26 -14.96 15.68
N ASN A 473 40.23 -14.53 16.44
CA ASN A 473 41.32 -13.66 15.95
C ASN A 473 42.59 -14.43 15.52
N GLY A 474 42.45 -15.70 15.21
CA GLY A 474 43.61 -16.56 14.88
C GLY A 474 44.30 -17.18 16.10
N LYS A 475 43.96 -16.76 17.33
CA LYS A 475 44.59 -17.25 18.59
C LYS A 475 43.55 -17.59 19.67
N ARG A 476 42.50 -16.81 19.81
CA ARG A 476 41.52 -16.92 20.90
C ARG A 476 40.11 -16.75 20.36
N PHE A 477 39.20 -17.47 20.99
CA PHE A 477 37.76 -17.28 20.80
C PHE A 477 37.21 -16.32 21.85
N GLN A 478 36.24 -15.50 21.43
CA GLN A 478 35.38 -14.74 22.31
C GLN A 478 33.92 -15.11 21.97
N LEU A 479 33.17 -15.56 22.98
CA LEU A 479 31.76 -15.94 22.84
C LEU A 479 30.87 -14.75 23.15
N PHE A 480 29.85 -14.57 22.32
CA PHE A 480 28.76 -13.63 22.51
C PHE A 480 27.44 -14.41 22.45
N ASP A 481 26.75 -14.49 23.59
CA ASP A 481 25.50 -15.24 23.72
C ASP A 481 24.51 -14.53 24.64
N GLU A 482 24.93 -13.47 25.34
CA GLU A 482 24.05 -12.62 26.13
C GLU A 482 23.11 -11.79 25.25
N GLY A 483 21.82 -11.77 25.61
CA GLY A 483 20.78 -11.09 24.85
C GLY A 483 20.20 -11.89 23.67
N LEU A 484 20.78 -13.06 23.32
CA LEU A 484 20.16 -13.97 22.36
C LEU A 484 19.08 -14.82 23.05
N ASP A 485 17.83 -14.65 22.66
CA ASP A 485 16.72 -15.48 23.14
C ASP A 485 16.77 -16.91 22.62
N ASP A 486 17.38 -17.10 21.43
CA ASP A 486 17.68 -18.41 20.85
C ASP A 486 19.15 -18.46 20.43
N LYS A 487 19.94 -19.28 21.12
CA LYS A 487 21.38 -19.48 20.83
C LYS A 487 21.63 -20.39 19.60
N ARG A 488 20.56 -20.82 18.90
CA ARG A 488 20.64 -21.57 17.65
C ARG A 488 20.81 -20.60 16.49
N VAL A 489 21.98 -19.98 16.41
CA VAL A 489 22.33 -19.09 15.31
C VAL A 489 22.58 -19.91 14.05
N ILE A 490 21.98 -19.51 12.93
CA ILE A 490 22.00 -20.25 11.67
C ILE A 490 22.58 -19.44 10.50
N SER A 491 22.57 -18.11 10.58
CA SER A 491 23.16 -17.24 9.57
C SER A 491 23.77 -16.00 10.22
N LEU A 492 24.84 -15.48 9.62
CA LEU A 492 25.56 -14.29 10.04
C LEU A 492 25.70 -13.32 8.88
N ALA A 493 25.65 -12.04 9.19
CA ALA A 493 26.04 -11.00 8.26
C ALA A 493 26.75 -9.85 9.02
N ILE A 494 27.61 -9.11 8.32
CA ILE A 494 28.14 -7.85 8.82
C ILE A 494 27.19 -6.75 8.37
N GLY A 495 26.54 -6.08 9.32
CA GLY A 495 25.47 -5.14 9.07
C GLY A 495 25.93 -3.73 8.70
N PRO A 496 24.98 -2.81 8.49
CA PRO A 496 25.26 -1.42 8.12
C PRO A 496 26.07 -0.66 9.19
N ASP A 497 25.99 -1.09 10.44
CA ASP A 497 26.76 -0.59 11.59
C ASP A 497 28.18 -1.21 11.70
N ARG A 498 28.57 -2.07 10.73
CA ARG A 498 29.75 -2.92 10.74
C ARG A 498 29.81 -3.89 11.90
N GLY A 499 28.69 -4.08 12.60
CA GLY A 499 28.49 -5.04 13.67
C GLY A 499 28.02 -6.41 13.16
N ILE A 500 28.04 -7.38 14.06
CA ILE A 500 27.55 -8.73 13.77
C ILE A 500 26.03 -8.77 13.90
N TRP A 501 25.38 -9.22 12.83
CA TRP A 501 23.96 -9.55 12.79
C TRP A 501 23.82 -11.07 12.74
N ALA A 502 23.06 -11.64 13.66
CA ALA A 502 22.91 -13.08 13.85
C ALA A 502 21.45 -13.50 13.65
N GLY A 503 21.16 -14.24 12.59
CA GLY A 503 19.86 -14.86 12.36
C GLY A 503 19.69 -16.12 13.20
N THR A 504 18.61 -16.19 13.99
CA THR A 504 18.32 -17.32 14.87
C THR A 504 17.26 -18.24 14.27
N GLU A 505 17.21 -19.49 14.76
CA GLU A 505 16.26 -20.48 14.27
C GLU A 505 14.80 -20.15 14.64
N SER A 506 14.55 -19.36 15.72
CA SER A 506 13.16 -19.10 16.16
C SER A 506 12.91 -17.78 16.88
N ALA A 507 13.94 -16.95 17.10
CA ALA A 507 13.80 -15.73 17.90
C ALA A 507 14.06 -14.43 17.14
N GLY A 508 14.16 -14.47 15.81
CA GLY A 508 14.46 -13.30 15.00
C GLY A 508 15.94 -13.05 14.82
N ILE A 509 16.34 -11.79 14.74
CA ILE A 509 17.71 -11.34 14.47
C ILE A 509 18.29 -10.72 15.73
N GLY A 510 19.48 -11.18 16.14
CA GLY A 510 20.28 -10.51 17.15
C GLY A 510 21.27 -9.55 16.49
N VAL A 511 21.30 -8.31 16.92
CA VAL A 511 22.31 -7.29 16.53
C VAL A 511 23.25 -7.09 17.70
N LEU A 512 24.54 -7.32 17.50
CA LEU A 512 25.54 -7.21 18.57
C LEU A 512 25.88 -5.74 18.87
N GLU A 513 25.49 -5.27 20.04
CA GLU A 513 25.77 -3.93 20.56
C GLU A 513 26.74 -4.07 21.77
N GLY A 514 28.01 -3.79 21.54
CA GLY A 514 29.04 -4.02 22.55
C GLY A 514 29.25 -5.51 22.82
N THR A 515 28.79 -6.02 23.96
CA THR A 515 28.91 -7.45 24.33
C THR A 515 27.55 -8.18 24.31
N ASN A 516 26.44 -7.47 24.17
CA ASN A 516 25.08 -8.01 24.25
C ASN A 516 24.35 -7.89 22.93
N PHE A 517 23.46 -8.84 22.64
CA PHE A 517 22.60 -8.78 21.49
C PHE A 517 21.29 -8.05 21.82
N ARG A 518 20.92 -7.11 20.94
CA ARG A 518 19.56 -6.57 20.87
C ARG A 518 18.77 -7.38 19.84
N MET A 519 17.61 -7.89 20.24
CA MET A 519 16.77 -8.71 19.37
C MET A 519 15.85 -7.85 18.48
N ILE A 520 15.68 -8.30 17.24
CA ILE A 520 14.68 -7.78 16.28
C ILE A 520 13.75 -8.93 15.92
N ARG A 521 12.43 -8.70 16.01
CA ARG A 521 11.40 -9.71 15.83
C ARG A 521 10.34 -9.30 14.81
N ASP A 522 9.37 -10.17 14.58
CA ASP A 522 8.17 -9.88 13.80
C ASP A 522 7.38 -8.66 14.32
N THR A 523 7.34 -8.47 15.64
CA THR A 523 6.79 -7.27 16.28
C THR A 523 7.51 -5.98 15.90
N ASP A 524 8.76 -6.06 15.46
CA ASP A 524 9.56 -4.93 14.98
C ASP A 524 9.47 -4.75 13.45
N GLY A 525 8.61 -5.54 12.77
CA GLY A 525 8.36 -5.48 11.34
C GLY A 525 9.09 -6.53 10.49
N LEU A 526 9.84 -7.45 11.10
CA LEU A 526 10.40 -8.62 10.43
C LEU A 526 9.26 -9.57 10.00
N GLY A 527 9.34 -10.18 8.82
CA GLY A 527 8.28 -11.04 8.30
C GLY A 527 8.02 -12.33 9.10
N HIS A 528 9.04 -12.85 9.76
CA HIS A 528 8.93 -14.04 10.63
C HIS A 528 10.18 -14.18 11.52
N ASN A 529 10.02 -14.77 12.71
CA ASN A 529 11.12 -14.95 13.67
C ASN A 529 12.06 -16.14 13.34
N GLU A 530 11.67 -17.02 12.45
CA GLU A 530 12.50 -18.14 11.98
C GLU A 530 13.27 -17.71 10.74
N LEU A 531 14.60 -17.55 10.89
CA LEU A 531 15.49 -17.06 9.85
C LEU A 531 16.20 -18.22 9.15
N PHE A 532 16.54 -18.04 7.87
CA PHE A 532 17.44 -18.93 7.12
C PHE A 532 18.68 -18.22 6.61
N SER A 533 18.56 -16.96 6.23
CA SER A 533 19.66 -16.21 5.63
C SER A 533 19.61 -14.74 6.00
N LEU A 534 20.79 -14.15 6.14
CA LEU A 534 21.02 -12.72 6.25
C LEU A 534 22.00 -12.30 5.16
N TYR A 535 21.76 -11.18 4.54
CA TYR A 535 22.63 -10.63 3.51
C TYR A 535 22.64 -9.10 3.56
N TYR A 536 23.82 -8.48 3.56
CA TYR A 536 23.97 -7.04 3.47
C TYR A 536 24.48 -6.65 2.09
N ASP A 537 23.68 -5.88 1.33
CA ASP A 537 24.00 -5.48 -0.04
C ASP A 537 24.87 -4.22 -0.13
N GLY A 538 25.35 -3.70 1.00
CA GLY A 538 26.09 -2.43 1.11
C GLY A 538 25.20 -1.22 1.40
N ILE A 539 23.89 -1.36 1.30
CA ILE A 539 22.88 -0.33 1.57
C ILE A 539 21.82 -0.85 2.53
N ARG A 540 21.35 -2.09 2.34
CA ARG A 540 20.21 -2.71 3.02
C ARG A 540 20.63 -4.04 3.66
N MET A 541 20.06 -4.32 4.82
CA MET A 541 20.11 -5.67 5.38
C MET A 541 18.89 -6.45 4.89
N TRP A 542 19.13 -7.61 4.31
CA TRP A 542 18.11 -8.54 3.83
C TRP A 542 18.03 -9.75 4.75
N ALA A 543 16.81 -10.22 5.03
CA ALA A 543 16.54 -11.38 5.86
C ALA A 543 15.58 -12.34 5.15
N GLY A 544 16.04 -13.55 4.89
CA GLY A 544 15.23 -14.65 4.38
C GLY A 544 14.61 -15.45 5.51
N THR A 545 13.29 -15.65 5.46
CA THR A 545 12.53 -16.23 6.56
C THR A 545 11.82 -17.54 6.18
N PHE A 546 11.39 -18.30 7.18
CA PHE A 546 10.59 -19.52 7.03
C PHE A 546 9.09 -19.18 7.00
N GLY A 547 8.57 -18.91 5.80
CA GLY A 547 7.15 -18.66 5.59
C GLY A 547 6.71 -17.20 5.64
N GLY A 548 7.56 -16.29 6.15
CA GLY A 548 7.29 -14.84 6.17
C GLY A 548 7.86 -14.08 4.96
N GLY A 549 8.35 -14.77 3.93
CA GLY A 549 8.93 -14.11 2.77
C GLY A 549 10.33 -13.55 3.01
N VAL A 550 10.67 -12.46 2.31
CA VAL A 550 11.94 -11.75 2.46
C VAL A 550 11.70 -10.37 3.08
N SER A 551 12.47 -10.04 4.10
CA SER A 551 12.43 -8.72 4.75
C SER A 551 13.68 -7.92 4.42
N SER A 552 13.51 -6.62 4.21
CA SER A 552 14.59 -5.67 3.94
C SER A 552 14.59 -4.57 5.00
N PHE A 553 15.73 -4.33 5.63
CA PHE A 553 15.92 -3.23 6.58
C PHE A 553 16.61 -2.06 5.90
N PHE A 554 15.96 -0.91 5.95
CA PHE A 554 16.46 0.33 5.39
C PHE A 554 16.00 1.53 6.22
N ASP A 555 16.94 2.44 6.53
CA ASP A 555 16.65 3.72 7.22
C ASP A 555 15.89 3.55 8.56
N GLY A 556 16.23 2.51 9.32
CA GLY A 556 15.66 2.25 10.65
C GLY A 556 14.39 1.41 10.64
N ASP A 557 13.90 0.95 9.48
CA ASP A 557 12.63 0.24 9.36
C ASP A 557 12.72 -1.03 8.52
N TRP A 558 11.84 -1.99 8.79
CA TRP A 558 11.72 -3.25 8.07
C TRP A 558 10.59 -3.21 7.05
N PHE A 559 10.86 -3.75 5.87
CA PHE A 559 9.87 -3.94 4.80
C PHE A 559 9.87 -5.41 4.39
N THR A 560 8.71 -6.04 4.39
CA THR A 560 8.58 -7.46 4.05
C THR A 560 7.81 -7.66 2.75
N MET A 561 8.29 -8.58 1.90
CA MET A 561 7.68 -8.98 0.63
C MET A 561 7.34 -10.46 0.65
N HIS A 562 6.15 -10.79 0.14
CA HIS A 562 5.56 -12.13 0.16
C HIS A 562 5.23 -12.64 -1.25
N GLU A 563 4.74 -13.88 -1.37
CA GLU A 563 4.21 -14.41 -2.63
C GLU A 563 3.07 -13.54 -3.19
N ALA A 564 2.29 -12.88 -2.35
CA ALA A 564 1.26 -11.95 -2.79
C ALA A 564 1.82 -10.71 -3.50
N ASP A 565 3.08 -10.33 -3.21
CA ASP A 565 3.79 -9.24 -3.87
C ASP A 565 4.50 -9.67 -5.15
N GLY A 566 4.42 -10.97 -5.52
CA GLY A 566 5.05 -11.55 -6.70
C GLY A 566 6.31 -12.37 -6.43
N LEU A 567 6.73 -12.53 -5.17
CA LEU A 567 7.82 -13.41 -4.80
C LEU A 567 7.47 -14.87 -5.13
N ASN A 568 8.43 -15.65 -5.62
CA ASN A 568 8.19 -17.05 -6.01
C ASN A 568 7.83 -17.95 -4.81
N SER A 569 8.37 -17.64 -3.64
CA SER A 569 8.21 -18.42 -2.41
C SER A 569 8.29 -17.55 -1.17
N ASN A 570 7.51 -17.87 -0.13
CA ASN A 570 7.69 -17.32 1.22
C ASN A 570 8.74 -18.05 2.06
N LEU A 571 9.28 -19.16 1.56
CA LEU A 571 10.39 -19.90 2.18
C LEU A 571 11.69 -19.47 1.51
N ILE A 572 12.49 -18.62 2.16
CA ILE A 572 13.68 -18.01 1.58
C ILE A 572 14.92 -18.55 2.27
N GLY A 573 15.78 -19.24 1.51
CA GLY A 573 17.00 -19.86 2.00
C GLY A 573 18.26 -19.09 1.71
N ALA A 574 18.30 -18.28 0.64
CA ALA A 574 19.49 -17.54 0.25
C ALA A 574 19.13 -16.20 -0.40
N ILE A 575 20.01 -15.22 -0.27
CA ILE A 575 19.85 -13.88 -0.87
C ILE A 575 21.23 -13.41 -1.31
N VAL A 576 21.32 -12.85 -2.53
CA VAL A 576 22.57 -12.25 -3.05
C VAL A 576 22.27 -11.08 -3.98
N ALA A 577 23.08 -10.05 -3.99
CA ALA A 577 23.01 -9.00 -5.00
C ALA A 577 23.64 -9.47 -6.32
N LEU A 578 22.94 -9.34 -7.44
CA LEU A 578 23.48 -9.59 -8.76
C LEU A 578 24.22 -8.34 -9.29
N ASP A 579 23.64 -7.19 -9.04
CA ASP A 579 24.21 -5.87 -9.28
C ASP A 579 23.66 -4.86 -8.25
N THR A 580 23.96 -3.58 -8.40
CA THR A 580 23.51 -2.52 -7.47
C THR A 580 21.98 -2.40 -7.38
N ASN A 581 21.25 -2.87 -8.39
CA ASN A 581 19.81 -2.69 -8.53
C ASN A 581 19.04 -4.01 -8.61
N LYS A 582 19.71 -5.17 -8.56
CA LYS A 582 19.07 -6.47 -8.63
C LYS A 582 19.49 -7.37 -7.49
N ILE A 583 18.50 -7.82 -6.76
CA ILE A 583 18.65 -8.81 -5.69
C ILE A 583 18.07 -10.14 -6.14
N VAL A 584 18.84 -11.20 -6.03
CA VAL A 584 18.39 -12.58 -6.28
C VAL A 584 18.00 -13.23 -4.95
N ILE A 585 16.78 -13.71 -4.88
CA ILE A 585 16.17 -14.29 -3.70
C ILE A 585 15.83 -15.75 -4.00
N GLY A 586 16.49 -16.68 -3.30
CA GLY A 586 16.35 -18.11 -3.50
C GLY A 586 15.41 -18.75 -2.49
N GLY A 587 14.45 -19.53 -2.98
CA GLY A 587 13.47 -20.25 -2.17
C GLY A 587 13.27 -21.71 -2.58
N ASN A 588 12.25 -22.35 -2.06
CA ASN A 588 11.95 -23.75 -2.38
C ASN A 588 11.38 -23.96 -3.79
N LYS A 589 10.82 -22.92 -4.43
CA LYS A 589 10.23 -23.00 -5.79
C LYS A 589 11.17 -22.50 -6.89
N GLY A 590 12.38 -22.05 -6.53
CA GLY A 590 13.36 -21.46 -7.46
C GLY A 590 13.92 -20.14 -6.93
N ILE A 591 14.31 -19.26 -7.84
CA ILE A 591 14.79 -17.91 -7.51
C ILE A 591 13.82 -16.84 -8.00
N SER A 592 13.80 -15.71 -7.30
CA SER A 592 13.12 -14.48 -7.70
C SER A 592 14.18 -13.39 -7.86
N ILE A 593 14.24 -12.75 -9.01
CA ILE A 593 15.14 -11.62 -9.23
C ILE A 593 14.31 -10.36 -9.02
N PHE A 594 14.58 -9.68 -7.93
CA PHE A 594 13.97 -8.41 -7.57
C PHE A 594 14.76 -7.27 -8.17
N THR A 595 14.12 -6.44 -9.00
CA THR A 595 14.75 -5.21 -9.51
C THR A 595 14.32 -4.03 -8.66
N ILE A 596 15.30 -3.39 -8.04
CA ILE A 596 15.10 -2.16 -7.29
C ILE A 596 14.93 -1.03 -8.29
N ASP A 597 13.77 -0.37 -8.26
CA ASP A 597 13.51 0.77 -9.14
C ASP A 597 14.16 2.03 -8.53
N ASP A 598 15.26 2.49 -9.11
CA ASP A 598 15.94 3.71 -8.69
C ASP A 598 15.23 5.00 -9.10
N LYS A 599 14.19 4.89 -9.92
CA LYS A 599 13.43 6.07 -10.32
C LYS A 599 12.49 6.47 -9.19
N PRO A 600 12.63 7.69 -8.65
CA PRO A 600 11.72 8.15 -7.62
C PRO A 600 10.30 8.19 -8.17
N PHE A 601 9.36 7.58 -7.44
CA PHE A 601 7.95 7.77 -7.72
C PHE A 601 7.52 9.18 -7.30
N LYS A 602 6.44 9.68 -7.89
CA LYS A 602 5.97 11.03 -7.63
C LYS A 602 5.16 11.06 -6.33
N LEU A 603 5.56 11.94 -5.42
CA LEU A 603 4.76 12.33 -4.26
C LEU A 603 4.13 13.68 -4.55
N ALA A 604 2.82 13.76 -4.50
CA ALA A 604 2.07 15.00 -4.65
C ALA A 604 1.54 15.47 -3.27
N ILE A 605 1.30 16.78 -3.16
CA ILE A 605 0.54 17.36 -2.06
C ILE A 605 -0.89 17.54 -2.53
N GLU A 606 -1.83 17.00 -1.80
CA GLU A 606 -3.25 17.14 -2.09
C GLU A 606 -3.76 18.50 -1.62
N ASN A 607 -3.57 18.78 -0.34
CA ASN A 607 -3.87 20.08 0.26
C ASN A 607 -3.05 20.31 1.53
N ILE A 608 -3.02 21.56 2.00
CA ILE A 608 -2.44 21.94 3.28
C ILE A 608 -3.51 22.60 4.14
N VAL A 609 -3.81 21.95 5.25
CA VAL A 609 -4.77 22.47 6.24
C VAL A 609 -4.02 23.34 7.25
N THR A 610 -4.41 24.59 7.33
CA THR A 610 -3.88 25.56 8.30
C THR A 610 -5.00 25.96 9.28
N PRO A 611 -4.68 26.57 10.42
CA PRO A 611 -5.71 27.09 11.33
C PRO A 611 -6.63 28.17 10.71
N LYS A 612 -6.29 28.69 9.54
CA LYS A 612 -7.02 29.79 8.88
C LYS A 612 -7.73 29.36 7.60
N ALA A 613 -7.24 28.38 6.88
CA ALA A 613 -7.81 27.95 5.60
C ALA A 613 -7.21 26.62 5.13
N ASP A 614 -7.95 25.90 4.30
CA ASP A 614 -7.45 24.81 3.48
C ASP A 614 -6.87 25.40 2.19
N ILE A 615 -5.61 25.10 1.90
CA ILE A 615 -4.87 25.66 0.79
C ILE A 615 -4.62 24.53 -0.23
N MET A 616 -5.13 24.71 -1.45
CA MET A 616 -4.86 23.80 -2.55
C MET A 616 -3.49 24.05 -3.16
N LEU A 617 -2.90 23.04 -3.80
CA LEU A 617 -1.58 23.13 -4.41
C LEU A 617 -1.47 24.27 -5.45
N SER A 618 -2.54 24.55 -6.19
CA SER A 618 -2.62 25.67 -7.15
C SER A 618 -2.34 27.04 -6.53
N ASP A 619 -2.70 27.21 -5.26
CA ASP A 619 -2.58 28.48 -4.53
C ASP A 619 -1.19 28.63 -3.90
N LEU A 620 -0.48 27.53 -3.67
CA LEU A 620 0.90 27.48 -3.13
C LEU A 620 1.95 27.95 -4.14
N LEU A 621 1.72 27.79 -5.43
CA LEU A 621 2.68 28.17 -6.49
C LEU A 621 2.88 29.68 -6.56
N ASN A 622 1.98 30.48 -5.99
CA ASN A 622 2.00 31.95 -6.06
C ASN A 622 2.20 32.67 -4.71
N ASN A 623 2.11 31.96 -3.58
CA ASN A 623 2.21 32.58 -2.24
C ASN A 623 3.01 31.69 -1.28
N ASN A 624 3.93 32.28 -0.51
CA ASN A 624 4.55 31.59 0.61
C ASN A 624 3.51 31.25 1.68
N LEU A 625 3.56 30.04 2.21
CA LEU A 625 2.71 29.63 3.32
C LEU A 625 3.06 30.47 4.56
N GLU A 626 2.10 31.20 5.09
CA GLU A 626 2.31 32.03 6.26
C GLU A 626 1.63 31.40 7.50
N GLY A 627 2.32 31.42 8.60
CA GLY A 627 1.78 30.96 9.88
C GLY A 627 2.33 31.73 11.07
N VAL A 628 1.79 31.42 12.22
CA VAL A 628 2.22 31.98 13.51
C VAL A 628 2.90 30.88 14.34
N LYS A 629 3.81 31.28 15.23
CA LYS A 629 4.46 30.33 16.14
C LYS A 629 3.42 29.52 16.91
N ARG A 630 3.59 28.16 16.87
CA ARG A 630 2.71 27.12 17.43
C ARG A 630 1.42 26.82 16.64
N ASP A 631 1.22 27.41 15.47
CA ASP A 631 0.17 26.94 14.58
C ASP A 631 0.46 25.48 14.17
N ARG A 632 -0.58 24.68 14.08
CA ARG A 632 -0.46 23.31 13.59
C ARG A 632 -0.86 23.27 12.13
N PHE A 633 0.02 22.74 11.30
CA PHE A 633 -0.21 22.50 9.87
C PHE A 633 -0.38 21.01 9.64
N TYR A 634 -1.34 20.66 8.80
CA TYR A 634 -1.51 19.29 8.30
C TYR A 634 -1.33 19.31 6.80
N ILE A 635 -0.42 18.49 6.32
CA ILE A 635 -0.13 18.31 4.90
C ILE A 635 -0.64 16.94 4.49
N ASN A 636 -1.68 16.92 3.66
CA ASN A 636 -2.19 15.69 3.07
C ASN A 636 -1.39 15.37 1.82
N THR A 637 -0.81 14.17 1.80
CA THR A 637 0.07 13.71 0.72
C THR A 637 -0.59 12.60 -0.06
N ASN A 638 -0.38 12.58 -1.38
CA ASN A 638 -0.83 11.54 -2.27
C ASN A 638 0.37 10.94 -3.03
N PRO A 639 0.76 9.69 -2.73
CA PRO A 639 1.77 9.00 -3.50
C PRO A 639 1.16 8.55 -4.83
N MET A 640 1.74 8.98 -5.93
CA MET A 640 1.31 8.62 -7.29
C MET A 640 1.76 7.20 -7.65
N LEU A 641 1.28 6.23 -6.88
CA LEU A 641 1.54 4.81 -7.08
C LEU A 641 0.23 4.09 -7.37
N TYR A 642 0.13 3.48 -8.53
CA TYR A 642 -1.04 2.70 -8.96
C TYR A 642 -0.99 1.23 -8.52
N LYS A 643 -0.09 0.90 -7.58
CA LYS A 643 0.19 -0.47 -7.15
C LYS A 643 -0.81 -0.99 -6.09
N PRO A 644 -1.03 -2.32 -6.00
CA PRO A 644 -2.12 -2.92 -5.21
C PRO A 644 -2.01 -2.83 -3.69
N THR A 645 -0.88 -2.39 -3.15
CA THR A 645 -0.62 -2.47 -1.72
C THR A 645 -0.63 -1.08 -1.08
N GLU A 646 -1.80 -0.63 -0.63
CA GLU A 646 -1.97 0.59 0.14
C GLU A 646 -1.25 0.56 1.50
N SER A 647 -0.92 -0.62 2.02
CA SER A 647 -0.44 -0.82 3.40
C SER A 647 1.04 -0.54 3.63
N ASN A 648 1.82 -0.21 2.61
CA ASN A 648 3.27 -0.30 2.69
C ASN A 648 4.05 0.97 2.33
N ILE A 649 3.36 2.12 2.26
CA ILE A 649 4.01 3.41 2.06
C ILE A 649 4.14 4.09 3.41
N LYS A 650 5.37 4.47 3.75
CA LYS A 650 5.68 5.24 4.94
C LYS A 650 6.24 6.60 4.55
N TYR A 651 6.09 7.58 5.42
CA TYR A 651 6.46 8.96 5.15
C TYR A 651 7.46 9.44 6.19
N ARG A 652 8.40 10.29 5.74
CA ARG A 652 9.31 11.01 6.62
C ARG A 652 9.33 12.49 6.27
N LYS A 653 9.63 13.32 7.26
CA LYS A 653 9.74 14.76 7.10
C LYS A 653 11.00 15.27 7.74
N ARG A 654 11.47 16.41 7.27
CA ARG A 654 12.44 17.24 7.99
C ARG A 654 12.13 18.71 7.79
N VAL A 655 12.47 19.50 8.78
CA VAL A 655 12.23 20.95 8.78
C VAL A 655 13.56 21.65 8.87
N ASN A 656 13.90 22.37 7.82
CA ASN A 656 15.15 23.10 7.71
C ASN A 656 14.86 24.61 7.80
N LYS A 657 15.51 25.32 8.69
CA LYS A 657 15.48 26.76 8.69
C LYS A 657 16.41 27.28 7.59
N VAL A 658 15.94 28.26 6.82
CA VAL A 658 16.73 28.84 5.72
C VAL A 658 18.01 29.44 6.28
N GLY A 659 19.17 28.99 5.76
CA GLY A 659 20.50 29.39 6.20
C GLY A 659 21.15 28.53 7.30
N ASP A 660 20.43 27.59 7.91
CA ASP A 660 20.97 26.65 8.89
C ASP A 660 21.44 25.33 8.20
N LYS A 661 22.17 24.49 8.94
CA LYS A 661 22.49 23.12 8.47
C LYS A 661 21.21 22.31 8.32
N THR A 662 21.21 21.40 7.33
CA THR A 662 20.10 20.48 7.09
C THR A 662 19.92 19.57 8.31
N ASN A 663 18.70 19.47 8.80
CA ASN A 663 18.32 18.54 9.87
C ASN A 663 18.20 17.10 9.33
N ASP A 664 18.30 16.14 10.24
CA ASP A 664 18.02 14.73 9.92
C ASP A 664 16.53 14.51 9.64
N TRP A 665 16.24 13.42 8.92
CA TRP A 665 14.88 12.99 8.69
C TRP A 665 14.20 12.50 9.97
N SER A 666 12.91 12.74 10.11
CA SER A 666 12.09 12.11 11.15
C SER A 666 12.02 10.60 10.94
N PRO A 667 11.72 9.80 11.98
CA PRO A 667 11.31 8.41 11.80
C PRO A 667 10.16 8.27 10.80
N LEU A 668 10.11 7.11 10.12
CA LEU A 668 9.06 6.77 9.17
C LEU A 668 7.70 6.62 9.87
N GLN A 669 6.64 7.15 9.28
CA GLN A 669 5.26 7.04 9.78
C GLN A 669 4.31 6.58 8.66
N VAL A 670 3.27 5.85 9.01
CA VAL A 670 2.30 5.28 8.04
C VAL A 670 1.27 6.33 7.57
N SER A 671 1.05 7.40 8.35
CA SER A 671 0.02 8.39 8.05
C SER A 671 0.33 9.21 6.79
N THR A 672 -0.61 9.29 5.85
CA THR A 672 -0.58 10.20 4.69
C THR A 672 -0.72 11.66 5.10
N GLN A 673 -1.23 11.93 6.30
CA GLN A 673 -1.34 13.26 6.87
C GLN A 673 -0.09 13.57 7.71
N ILE A 674 0.70 14.50 7.25
CA ILE A 674 1.94 14.94 7.90
C ILE A 674 1.65 16.17 8.72
N SER A 675 1.77 16.08 10.05
CA SER A 675 1.60 17.25 10.92
C SER A 675 2.92 17.96 11.19
N PHE A 676 2.85 19.28 11.33
CA PHE A 676 4.01 20.12 11.63
C PHE A 676 3.62 21.28 12.54
N ILE A 677 4.45 21.57 13.56
CA ILE A 677 4.28 22.67 14.51
C ILE A 677 5.58 23.46 14.57
N PRO A 678 5.63 24.71 14.11
CA PRO A 678 6.83 25.55 14.16
C PRO A 678 7.08 26.10 15.57
N GLU A 679 8.26 25.88 16.10
CA GLU A 679 8.64 26.36 17.44
C GLU A 679 9.25 27.76 17.46
N ARG A 680 9.83 28.22 16.36
CA ARG A 680 10.55 29.49 16.26
C ARG A 680 10.07 30.29 15.04
N VAL A 681 10.26 31.59 15.11
CA VAL A 681 10.00 32.55 14.02
C VAL A 681 11.12 32.47 12.99
N GLY A 682 10.77 32.54 11.71
CA GLY A 682 11.75 32.53 10.61
C GLY A 682 11.18 31.95 9.33
N GLU A 683 12.05 31.83 8.35
CA GLU A 683 11.77 31.16 7.07
C GLU A 683 12.26 29.72 7.13
N TYR A 684 11.44 28.78 6.68
CA TYR A 684 11.68 27.35 6.77
C TYR A 684 11.30 26.66 5.47
N ASN A 685 11.95 25.52 5.22
CA ASN A 685 11.54 24.53 4.24
C ASN A 685 11.13 23.25 4.98
N LEU A 686 9.88 22.84 4.79
CA LEU A 686 9.42 21.50 5.16
C LEU A 686 9.65 20.59 3.96
N GLU A 687 10.47 19.59 4.14
CA GLU A 687 10.72 18.56 3.15
C GLU A 687 10.00 17.28 3.57
N ILE A 688 9.29 16.67 2.62
CA ILE A 688 8.54 15.43 2.81
C ILE A 688 8.99 14.43 1.74
N GLN A 689 9.18 13.20 2.14
CA GLN A 689 9.50 12.09 1.25
C GLN A 689 8.71 10.85 1.67
N ALA A 690 8.18 10.12 0.69
CA ALA A 690 7.57 8.83 0.91
C ALA A 690 8.55 7.70 0.55
N VAL A 691 8.42 6.59 1.26
CA VAL A 691 9.22 5.37 1.09
C VAL A 691 8.23 4.23 0.86
N GLU A 692 8.35 3.58 -0.27
CA GLU A 692 7.56 2.39 -0.58
C GLU A 692 8.25 1.12 -0.05
N ASN A 693 7.50 0.11 0.26
CA ASN A 693 7.92 -1.21 0.76
C ASN A 693 9.05 -1.87 -0.03
N ARG A 694 9.18 -1.55 -1.31
CA ARG A 694 10.18 -2.10 -2.24
C ARG A 694 11.45 -1.26 -2.29
N VAL A 695 11.60 -0.37 -1.29
CA VAL A 695 12.76 0.52 -1.15
C VAL A 695 12.88 1.58 -2.24
N SER A 696 11.80 1.86 -2.93
CA SER A 696 11.71 3.02 -3.82
C SER A 696 11.42 4.28 -3.00
N LEU A 697 12.16 5.33 -3.27
CA LEU A 697 11.97 6.64 -2.66
C LEU A 697 11.14 7.53 -3.58
N SER A 698 10.25 8.33 -3.03
CA SER A 698 9.62 9.39 -3.82
C SER A 698 10.62 10.53 -4.10
N ASN A 699 10.24 11.42 -5.01
CA ASN A 699 10.83 12.76 -5.04
C ASN A 699 10.65 13.43 -3.67
N ILE A 700 11.56 14.34 -3.34
CA ILE A 700 11.41 15.19 -2.16
C ILE A 700 10.49 16.35 -2.51
N VAL A 701 9.39 16.50 -1.78
CA VAL A 701 8.51 17.66 -1.89
C VAL A 701 8.95 18.69 -0.87
N THR A 702 9.26 19.90 -1.34
CA THR A 702 9.71 21.02 -0.50
C THR A 702 8.63 22.09 -0.45
N ILE A 703 8.18 22.41 0.76
CA ILE A 703 7.17 23.44 1.03
C ILE A 703 7.84 24.58 1.78
N PRO A 704 8.04 25.74 1.15
CA PRO A 704 8.54 26.93 1.84
C PRO A 704 7.44 27.56 2.68
N PHE A 705 7.77 27.98 3.90
CA PHE A 705 6.84 28.66 4.76
C PHE A 705 7.52 29.71 5.64
N VAL A 706 6.77 30.72 6.01
CA VAL A 706 7.23 31.83 6.84
C VAL A 706 6.46 31.87 8.14
N ILE A 707 7.17 31.80 9.26
CA ILE A 707 6.57 31.88 10.60
C ILE A 707 6.81 33.23 11.17
N THR A 708 5.75 33.93 11.44
CA THR A 708 5.77 35.28 12.02
C THR A 708 5.44 35.26 13.50
N ARG A 709 5.70 36.37 14.17
CA ARG A 709 5.17 36.58 15.52
C ARG A 709 3.68 36.92 15.43
N VAL A 710 2.91 36.52 16.44
CA VAL A 710 1.54 37.02 16.59
C VAL A 710 1.53 38.56 16.51
N TRP A 711 0.53 39.12 15.84
CA TRP A 711 0.47 40.54 15.49
C TRP A 711 0.74 41.49 16.68
N TYR A 712 0.30 41.10 17.88
CA TYR A 712 0.49 41.91 19.11
C TYR A 712 1.92 41.84 19.72
N LEU A 713 2.77 40.93 19.23
CA LEU A 713 4.20 40.81 19.56
C LEU A 713 5.12 41.17 18.37
N ASN A 714 4.57 41.48 17.22
CA ASN A 714 5.34 41.92 16.06
C ASN A 714 5.65 43.42 16.20
N PRO A 715 6.92 43.84 16.25
CA PRO A 715 7.27 45.25 16.47
C PRO A 715 6.61 46.19 15.47
N LYS A 716 6.44 45.80 14.23
CA LYS A 716 5.82 46.62 13.17
C LYS A 716 4.33 46.90 13.40
N THR A 717 3.61 46.00 14.06
CA THR A 717 2.18 46.14 14.36
C THR A 717 1.92 46.44 15.83
N ALA A 718 2.73 45.86 16.70
CA ALA A 718 2.62 46.03 18.16
C ALA A 718 2.96 47.42 18.61
N ILE A 719 4.00 48.07 18.05
CA ILE A 719 4.38 49.46 18.45
C ILE A 719 3.28 50.47 18.15
N PRO A 720 2.70 50.50 16.91
CA PRO A 720 1.56 51.38 16.64
C PRO A 720 0.34 51.06 17.49
N PHE A 721 0.05 49.74 17.69
CA PHE A 721 -1.11 49.27 18.47
C PHE A 721 -0.97 49.64 19.97
N TRP A 722 0.15 49.27 20.61
CA TRP A 722 0.40 49.56 21.99
C TRP A 722 0.63 51.08 22.24
N GLY A 723 1.24 51.77 21.27
CA GLY A 723 1.38 53.23 21.27
C GLY A 723 0.02 53.92 21.27
N SER A 724 -0.93 53.45 20.44
CA SER A 724 -2.31 53.95 20.43
C SER A 724 -3.07 53.59 21.72
N ILE A 725 -2.82 52.43 22.31
CA ILE A 725 -3.41 52.04 23.60
C ILE A 725 -2.86 52.88 24.74
N ILE A 726 -1.55 53.21 24.77
CA ILE A 726 -0.94 54.07 25.75
C ILE A 726 -1.50 55.47 25.62
N LEU A 727 -1.71 55.94 24.39
CA LEU A 727 -2.32 57.25 24.13
C LEU A 727 -3.79 57.29 24.55
N LEU A 728 -4.54 56.19 24.27
CA LEU A 728 -5.92 55.99 24.74
C LEU A 728 -6.02 55.81 26.26
N LEU A 729 -5.02 55.19 26.91
CA LEU A 729 -4.93 55.06 28.35
C LEU A 729 -4.65 56.42 28.98
N GLY A 730 -3.80 57.23 28.39
CA GLY A 730 -3.59 58.62 28.81
C GLY A 730 -4.87 59.48 28.77
N VAL A 731 -5.65 59.32 27.68
CA VAL A 731 -6.98 59.94 27.54
C VAL A 731 -8.02 59.28 28.47
N SER A 732 -7.91 57.95 28.69
CA SER A 732 -8.82 57.22 29.57
C SER A 732 -8.58 57.46 31.03
N ILE A 733 -7.32 57.70 31.46
CA ILE A 733 -7.01 58.09 32.87
C ILE A 733 -7.63 59.44 33.22
N THR A 734 -7.61 60.38 32.27
CA THR A 734 -8.31 61.67 32.48
C THR A 734 -9.84 61.49 32.45
N ASN A 735 -10.37 60.56 31.67
CA ASN A 735 -11.79 60.18 31.68
C ASN A 735 -12.16 59.28 32.86
N PHE A 736 -11.26 58.45 33.36
CA PHE A 736 -11.49 57.51 34.47
C PHE A 736 -11.65 58.27 35.83
N ILE A 737 -10.96 59.38 35.99
CA ILE A 737 -11.18 60.28 37.15
C ILE A 737 -12.59 60.84 37.11
N ASN A 738 -13.14 61.09 35.95
CA ASN A 738 -14.54 61.51 35.78
C ASN A 738 -15.54 60.31 35.81
N TYR A 739 -15.09 59.09 35.53
CA TYR A 739 -15.92 57.91 35.41
C TYR A 739 -16.16 57.13 36.70
N ARG A 740 -15.28 57.31 37.74
CA ARG A 740 -15.47 56.73 39.08
C ARG A 740 -16.79 57.10 39.76
N ARG A 741 -17.50 58.08 39.22
CA ARG A 741 -18.85 58.52 39.69
C ARG A 741 -20.00 57.65 39.04
N LYS A 742 -19.74 56.93 37.92
CA LYS A 742 -20.75 56.14 37.25
C LYS A 742 -20.55 54.60 37.37
N SER A 743 -19.56 54.14 38.12
CA SER A 743 -19.13 52.75 38.13
C SER A 743 -19.96 51.80 39.01
N LYS A 744 -20.93 52.29 39.73
CA LYS A 744 -21.78 51.42 40.54
C LYS A 744 -22.90 50.74 39.72
N GLU A 745 -23.34 51.34 38.62
CA GLU A 745 -24.42 50.77 37.79
C GLU A 745 -23.90 49.69 36.77
N ALA A 746 -22.59 49.71 36.42
CA ALA A 746 -22.02 48.78 35.45
C ALA A 746 -21.63 47.42 36.07
N GLN A 747 -21.47 47.37 37.40
CA GLN A 747 -21.14 46.15 38.09
C GLN A 747 -22.34 45.21 38.22
N ASP A 748 -23.52 45.75 38.45
CA ASP A 748 -24.76 45.00 38.54
C ASP A 748 -25.18 44.40 37.21
N LEU A 749 -24.81 45.04 36.07
CA LEU A 749 -25.11 44.52 34.70
C LEU A 749 -24.22 43.36 34.32
N ARG A 750 -22.97 43.33 34.77
CA ARG A 750 -22.00 42.27 34.46
C ARG A 750 -22.27 40.98 35.22
N GLU A 751 -22.71 41.10 36.47
CA GLU A 751 -23.16 39.97 37.26
C GLU A 751 -24.45 39.37 36.72
N ALA A 752 -25.35 40.22 36.18
CA ALA A 752 -26.58 39.75 35.51
C ALA A 752 -26.30 39.02 34.20
N GLU A 753 -25.25 39.40 33.46
CA GLU A 753 -24.90 38.77 32.16
C GLU A 753 -24.20 37.42 32.34
N ILE A 754 -23.33 37.27 33.37
CA ILE A 754 -22.71 35.99 33.76
C ILE A 754 -23.77 35.06 34.32
N ALA A 755 -24.68 35.54 35.15
CA ALA A 755 -25.79 34.75 35.66
C ALA A 755 -26.74 34.30 34.54
N ARG A 756 -26.94 35.13 33.50
CA ARG A 756 -27.72 34.77 32.31
C ARG A 756 -27.02 33.70 31.48
N GLN A 757 -25.72 33.78 31.21
CA GLN A 757 -24.98 32.76 30.46
C GLN A 757 -24.94 31.41 31.21
N GLN A 758 -24.79 31.44 32.54
CA GLN A 758 -24.87 30.25 33.36
C GLN A 758 -26.29 29.63 33.35
N ALA A 759 -27.32 30.48 33.38
CA ALA A 759 -28.70 30.03 33.28
C ALA A 759 -29.02 29.41 31.89
N GLU A 760 -28.50 29.99 30.82
CA GLU A 760 -28.65 29.45 29.42
C GLU A 760 -27.93 28.10 29.27
N MET A 761 -26.75 27.90 29.93
CA MET A 761 -26.04 26.61 29.92
C MET A 761 -26.77 25.55 30.77
N GLU A 762 -27.29 25.94 31.92
CA GLU A 762 -28.10 25.04 32.77
C GLU A 762 -29.40 24.65 32.10
N GLU A 763 -30.05 25.59 31.38
CA GLU A 763 -31.26 25.28 30.57
C GLU A 763 -30.95 24.30 29.46
N ALA A 764 -29.77 24.39 28.79
CA ALA A 764 -29.32 23.44 27.77
C ALA A 764 -29.06 22.06 28.38
N ARG A 765 -28.48 21.98 29.56
CA ARG A 765 -28.29 20.76 30.32
C ARG A 765 -29.59 20.10 30.71
N GLU A 766 -30.52 20.87 31.32
CA GLU A 766 -31.84 20.39 31.70
C GLU A 766 -32.61 19.88 30.47
N PHE A 767 -32.52 20.58 29.35
CA PHE A 767 -33.13 20.16 28.07
C PHE A 767 -32.57 18.80 27.61
N GLN A 768 -31.25 18.60 27.65
CA GLN A 768 -30.63 17.35 27.25
C GLN A 768 -30.93 16.21 28.22
N GLN A 769 -30.91 16.44 29.53
CA GLN A 769 -31.30 15.46 30.55
C GLN A 769 -32.79 15.08 30.43
N GLY A 770 -33.65 16.02 30.06
CA GLY A 770 -35.06 15.76 29.78
C GLY A 770 -35.31 14.87 28.56
N MET A 771 -34.30 14.67 27.70
CA MET A 771 -34.38 13.74 26.57
C MET A 771 -34.11 12.29 26.95
N LEU A 772 -33.44 12.00 28.10
CA LEU A 772 -33.24 10.63 28.56
C LEU A 772 -34.55 9.98 29.00
N PRO A 773 -34.65 8.64 28.94
CA PRO A 773 -35.83 7.94 29.40
C PRO A 773 -36.11 8.25 30.87
N SER A 774 -37.29 8.79 31.13
CA SER A 774 -37.78 9.11 32.51
C SER A 774 -38.08 7.87 33.34
N GLU A 775 -38.42 6.76 32.70
CA GLU A 775 -38.69 5.47 33.31
C GLU A 775 -38.01 4.35 32.52
N MET A 776 -37.39 3.39 33.22
CA MET A 776 -36.84 2.20 32.60
C MET A 776 -37.93 1.24 32.16
N PRO A 777 -37.76 0.49 31.03
CA PRO A 777 -38.75 -0.47 30.57
C PRO A 777 -39.07 -1.53 31.63
N LYS A 778 -40.34 -1.75 31.86
CA LYS A 778 -40.84 -2.85 32.74
C LYS A 778 -41.33 -3.99 31.88
N THR A 779 -40.64 -5.09 31.84
CA THR A 779 -41.01 -6.27 31.08
C THR A 779 -40.99 -7.51 31.97
N ASP A 780 -41.75 -8.53 31.58
CA ASP A 780 -41.80 -9.79 32.33
C ASP A 780 -40.63 -10.72 32.00
N ASP A 781 -39.92 -10.48 30.90
CA ASP A 781 -38.91 -11.38 30.34
C ASP A 781 -37.48 -10.81 30.44
N TYR A 782 -37.33 -9.49 30.61
CA TYR A 782 -36.05 -8.80 30.64
C TYR A 782 -36.01 -7.71 31.70
N GLU A 783 -34.88 -7.59 32.40
CA GLU A 783 -34.50 -6.38 33.13
C GLU A 783 -33.65 -5.51 32.20
N MET A 784 -34.05 -4.27 31.99
CA MET A 784 -33.34 -3.30 31.16
C MET A 784 -33.08 -2.03 31.96
N VAL A 785 -31.80 -1.64 32.02
CA VAL A 785 -31.37 -0.43 32.71
C VAL A 785 -30.34 0.31 31.87
N GLY A 786 -30.37 1.64 31.92
CA GLY A 786 -29.38 2.51 31.35
C GLY A 786 -28.81 3.46 32.40
N PHE A 787 -27.62 3.93 32.15
CA PHE A 787 -26.94 4.93 32.97
C PHE A 787 -26.15 5.88 32.10
N GLN A 788 -26.19 7.16 32.48
CA GLN A 788 -25.36 8.21 31.87
C GLN A 788 -24.88 9.17 32.96
N GLN A 789 -23.62 9.56 32.83
CA GLN A 789 -23.00 10.63 33.60
C GLN A 789 -22.14 11.48 32.67
N THR A 790 -22.45 12.77 32.58
CA THR A 790 -21.70 13.68 31.69
C THR A 790 -20.45 14.21 32.39
N ALA A 791 -19.37 14.39 31.63
CA ALA A 791 -18.10 14.99 32.08
C ALA A 791 -18.16 16.52 32.08
N THR A 792 -19.02 17.10 31.26
CA THR A 792 -19.22 18.55 31.11
C THR A 792 -20.71 18.92 31.31
N GLU A 793 -21.03 20.23 31.25
CA GLU A 793 -22.42 20.69 31.41
C GLU A 793 -23.36 20.12 30.35
N VAL A 794 -22.89 19.82 29.13
CA VAL A 794 -23.66 19.19 28.04
C VAL A 794 -22.85 18.04 27.47
N GLY A 795 -23.38 16.80 27.53
CA GLY A 795 -22.69 15.59 27.13
C GLY A 795 -22.84 15.23 25.65
N GLY A 796 -21.92 14.40 25.14
CA GLY A 796 -21.97 13.74 23.82
C GLY A 796 -22.72 12.43 23.83
N ASP A 797 -22.83 11.81 24.97
CA ASP A 797 -23.42 10.48 25.16
C ASP A 797 -24.94 10.50 25.31
N PHE A 798 -25.59 9.41 24.96
CA PHE A 798 -26.97 9.15 25.32
C PHE A 798 -27.33 7.67 25.27
N PHE A 799 -28.40 7.30 25.96
CA PHE A 799 -29.06 6.00 25.78
C PHE A 799 -30.57 6.19 25.61
N ASP A 800 -31.21 5.20 25.03
CA ASP A 800 -32.67 5.19 24.95
C ASP A 800 -33.24 3.77 24.88
N PHE A 801 -34.53 3.67 25.24
CA PHE A 801 -35.35 2.49 25.08
C PHE A 801 -36.63 2.85 24.36
N MET A 802 -36.89 2.18 23.22
CA MET A 802 -38.06 2.45 22.40
C MET A 802 -38.89 1.19 22.22
N GLN A 803 -40.22 1.30 22.34
CA GLN A 803 -41.10 0.17 22.11
C GLN A 803 -41.69 0.21 20.71
N LYS A 804 -41.59 -0.90 19.98
CA LYS A 804 -42.24 -1.10 18.69
C LYS A 804 -43.74 -1.35 18.85
N LYS A 805 -44.53 -1.17 17.77
CA LYS A 805 -45.98 -1.44 17.76
C LYS A 805 -46.35 -2.89 18.07
N ASP A 806 -45.43 -3.82 17.78
CA ASP A 806 -45.59 -5.26 18.12
C ASP A 806 -45.28 -5.58 19.58
N GLY A 807 -44.93 -4.57 20.39
CA GLY A 807 -44.63 -4.73 21.82
C GLY A 807 -43.15 -5.01 22.12
N LYS A 808 -42.30 -5.27 21.12
CA LYS A 808 -40.87 -5.54 21.28
C LYS A 808 -40.09 -4.26 21.57
N TRP A 809 -38.88 -4.41 22.14
CA TRP A 809 -38.08 -3.31 22.59
C TRP A 809 -36.82 -3.14 21.76
N ILE A 810 -36.42 -1.89 21.58
CA ILE A 810 -35.12 -1.48 21.04
C ILE A 810 -34.36 -0.78 22.16
N ALA A 811 -33.11 -1.22 22.38
CA ALA A 811 -32.18 -0.54 23.26
C ALA A 811 -31.09 0.12 22.46
N ILE A 812 -30.71 1.31 22.85
CA ILE A 812 -29.78 2.17 22.13
C ILE A 812 -28.74 2.70 23.10
N CYS A 813 -27.47 2.69 22.69
CA CYS A 813 -26.36 3.33 23.36
C CYS A 813 -25.52 4.09 22.33
N GLY A 814 -25.28 5.36 22.54
CA GLY A 814 -24.59 6.20 21.56
C GLY A 814 -23.72 7.24 22.18
N ASP A 815 -22.66 7.62 21.45
CA ASP A 815 -21.67 8.63 21.78
C ASP A 815 -21.42 9.55 20.56
N ALA A 816 -21.52 10.87 20.75
CA ALA A 816 -21.19 11.86 19.74
C ALA A 816 -19.76 12.37 19.96
N THR A 817 -18.91 12.24 18.98
CA THR A 817 -17.49 12.66 19.08
C THR A 817 -17.32 14.07 19.62
N GLY A 818 -16.48 14.25 20.65
CA GLY A 818 -16.23 15.51 21.34
C GLY A 818 -17.24 15.80 22.47
N HIS A 819 -17.13 16.92 23.15
CA HIS A 819 -17.95 17.29 24.32
C HIS A 819 -18.53 18.71 24.17
N GLY A 820 -19.51 19.02 24.99
CA GLY A 820 -20.17 20.33 25.07
C GLY A 820 -21.34 20.51 24.11
N LEU A 821 -21.78 21.73 23.87
CA LEU A 821 -23.03 22.06 23.18
C LEU A 821 -23.13 21.48 21.76
N THR A 822 -22.02 21.36 21.06
CA THR A 822 -22.00 20.86 19.68
C THR A 822 -22.29 19.36 19.60
N SER A 823 -21.69 18.55 20.49
CA SER A 823 -21.95 17.11 20.61
C SER A 823 -23.38 16.85 21.10
N GLY A 824 -23.85 17.64 22.06
CA GLY A 824 -25.22 17.59 22.54
C GLY A 824 -26.28 17.86 21.44
N ASN A 825 -25.95 18.72 20.49
CA ASN A 825 -26.82 18.94 19.32
C ASN A 825 -26.88 17.72 18.40
N VAL A 826 -25.76 17.00 18.20
CA VAL A 826 -25.72 15.76 17.41
C VAL A 826 -26.58 14.67 18.08
N VAL A 827 -26.48 14.55 19.42
CA VAL A 827 -27.34 13.67 20.22
C VAL A 827 -28.81 14.02 19.99
N SER A 828 -29.18 15.29 20.10
CA SER A 828 -30.57 15.76 19.94
C SER A 828 -31.13 15.44 18.55
N ILE A 829 -30.33 15.66 17.50
CA ILE A 829 -30.70 15.32 16.12
C ILE A 829 -30.89 13.82 15.96
N THR A 830 -29.94 13.04 16.46
CA THR A 830 -29.96 11.57 16.35
C THR A 830 -31.18 11.00 17.05
N LYS A 831 -31.42 11.43 18.28
CA LYS A 831 -32.58 10.97 19.07
C LYS A 831 -33.90 11.35 18.42
N THR A 832 -34.04 12.56 17.91
CA THR A 832 -35.22 13.00 17.21
C THR A 832 -35.50 12.18 15.94
N ALA A 833 -34.44 11.89 15.17
CA ALA A 833 -34.53 11.06 13.97
C ALA A 833 -34.91 9.61 14.32
N MET A 834 -34.38 9.04 15.40
CA MET A 834 -34.67 7.70 15.90
C MET A 834 -36.16 7.48 16.15
N ASN A 835 -36.88 8.46 16.70
CA ASN A 835 -38.30 8.34 16.96
C ASN A 835 -39.14 8.06 15.69
N SER A 836 -38.67 8.46 14.52
CA SER A 836 -39.33 8.17 13.23
C SER A 836 -38.94 6.79 12.66
N LEU A 837 -37.93 6.15 13.17
CA LEU A 837 -37.31 4.91 12.66
C LEU A 837 -37.57 3.69 13.56
N VAL A 838 -38.36 3.84 14.61
CA VAL A 838 -38.59 2.76 15.62
C VAL A 838 -39.08 1.45 14.99
N GLU A 839 -39.80 1.49 13.90
CA GLU A 839 -40.35 0.30 13.23
C GLU A 839 -39.36 -0.38 12.26
N GLU A 840 -38.23 0.26 11.95
CA GLU A 840 -37.21 -0.29 11.03
C GLU A 840 -36.35 -1.36 11.74
N ASP A 841 -35.65 -2.15 10.95
CA ASP A 841 -34.60 -3.03 11.46
C ASP A 841 -33.34 -2.22 11.80
N PRO A 842 -32.40 -2.76 12.61
CA PRO A 842 -31.23 -2.01 13.07
C PRO A 842 -30.34 -1.48 11.94
N VAL A 843 -30.16 -2.23 10.84
CA VAL A 843 -29.31 -1.81 9.71
C VAL A 843 -29.99 -0.67 8.95
N SER A 844 -31.26 -0.81 8.59
CA SER A 844 -32.05 0.24 7.92
C SER A 844 -32.08 1.52 8.74
N THR A 845 -32.16 1.38 10.07
CA THR A 845 -32.12 2.49 11.02
C THR A 845 -30.78 3.23 10.96
N LEU A 846 -29.64 2.52 11.04
CA LEU A 846 -28.31 3.13 10.96
C LEU A 846 -28.07 3.78 9.59
N ASP A 847 -28.50 3.14 8.50
CA ASP A 847 -28.38 3.70 7.15
C ASP A 847 -29.19 5.00 6.98
N SER A 848 -30.39 5.04 7.56
CA SER A 848 -31.28 6.22 7.51
C SER A 848 -30.72 7.36 8.37
N LEU A 849 -30.18 7.04 9.54
CA LEU A 849 -29.49 8.01 10.42
C LEU A 849 -28.23 8.55 9.78
N ASN A 850 -27.40 7.70 9.17
CA ASN A 850 -26.20 8.12 8.47
C ASN A 850 -26.51 9.13 7.36
N LYS A 851 -27.50 8.84 6.52
CA LYS A 851 -27.99 9.76 5.49
C LYS A 851 -28.51 11.09 6.07
N THR A 852 -29.15 11.03 7.23
CA THR A 852 -29.71 12.21 7.91
C THR A 852 -28.58 13.10 8.43
N LEU A 853 -27.62 12.53 9.15
CA LEU A 853 -26.49 13.27 9.72
C LEU A 853 -25.56 13.86 8.65
N LEU A 854 -25.35 13.15 7.54
CA LEU A 854 -24.59 13.68 6.40
C LEU A 854 -25.26 14.90 5.75
N LYS A 855 -26.60 14.92 5.69
CA LYS A 855 -27.36 16.05 5.16
C LYS A 855 -27.35 17.27 6.08
N MET A 856 -27.21 17.07 7.39
CA MET A 856 -27.27 18.15 8.40
C MET A 856 -25.98 18.96 8.49
N ASN A 857 -24.90 18.55 7.81
CA ASN A 857 -23.59 19.23 7.84
C ASN A 857 -23.11 19.50 9.26
N ILE A 858 -23.02 18.45 10.08
CA ILE A 858 -22.64 18.51 11.49
C ILE A 858 -21.12 18.79 11.73
N GLY A 859 -20.41 19.25 10.71
CA GLY A 859 -19.00 19.54 10.76
C GLY A 859 -18.14 18.29 10.93
N LEU A 860 -17.21 18.34 11.89
CA LEU A 860 -16.33 17.20 12.19
C LEU A 860 -16.94 16.21 13.19
N ASN A 861 -18.05 16.56 13.82
CA ASN A 861 -18.68 15.68 14.81
C ASN A 861 -19.32 14.47 14.12
N ARG A 862 -19.26 13.33 14.76
CA ARG A 862 -19.79 12.06 14.29
C ARG A 862 -20.62 11.44 15.39
N MET A 863 -21.48 10.48 15.04
CA MET A 863 -22.29 9.76 16.01
C MET A 863 -21.93 8.28 15.99
N CYS A 864 -21.38 7.78 17.08
CA CYS A 864 -21.21 6.36 17.31
C CYS A 864 -22.52 5.81 17.92
N LEU A 865 -22.99 4.65 17.45
CA LEU A 865 -24.30 4.14 17.89
C LEU A 865 -24.36 2.61 17.87
N ASN A 866 -24.78 2.03 18.98
CA ASN A 866 -25.19 0.62 19.10
C ASN A 866 -26.70 0.54 19.17
N ILE A 867 -27.31 -0.35 18.39
CA ILE A 867 -28.76 -0.65 18.37
C ILE A 867 -28.95 -2.14 18.62
N ALA A 868 -29.73 -2.48 19.63
CA ALA A 868 -30.15 -3.83 19.96
C ALA A 868 -31.68 -3.94 19.88
N ASN A 869 -32.19 -4.66 18.89
CA ASN A 869 -33.61 -4.96 18.73
C ASN A 869 -33.90 -6.31 19.38
N ILE A 870 -34.65 -6.31 20.47
CA ILE A 870 -34.89 -7.47 21.31
C ILE A 870 -36.08 -8.26 20.77
N GLN A 871 -35.83 -9.50 20.34
CA GLN A 871 -36.82 -10.40 19.75
C GLN A 871 -36.78 -11.74 20.46
N ASP A 872 -37.71 -11.97 21.33
CA ASP A 872 -37.90 -13.22 22.10
C ASP A 872 -36.56 -13.89 22.56
N ASP A 873 -36.02 -14.81 21.75
CA ASP A 873 -34.79 -15.55 22.02
C ASP A 873 -33.55 -15.08 21.27
N VAL A 874 -33.63 -13.95 20.53
CA VAL A 874 -32.56 -13.42 19.72
C VAL A 874 -32.56 -11.89 19.83
N ILE A 875 -31.37 -11.32 19.94
CA ILE A 875 -31.18 -9.87 19.78
C ILE A 875 -30.58 -9.60 18.42
N GLN A 876 -31.26 -8.79 17.62
CA GLN A 876 -30.73 -8.26 16.35
C GLN A 876 -29.93 -7.02 16.67
N PHE A 877 -28.63 -7.12 16.51
CA PHE A 877 -27.66 -6.10 16.88
C PHE A 877 -26.98 -5.51 15.65
N SER A 878 -26.78 -4.20 15.66
CA SER A 878 -25.97 -3.50 14.70
C SER A 878 -25.24 -2.33 15.36
N SER A 879 -24.06 -1.98 14.85
CA SER A 879 -23.20 -0.95 15.43
C SER A 879 -22.65 -0.01 14.35
N ALA A 880 -22.40 1.24 14.74
CA ALA A 880 -21.71 2.24 13.93
C ALA A 880 -20.69 2.98 14.81
N GLY A 881 -19.43 2.57 14.80
CA GLY A 881 -18.33 3.25 15.48
C GLY A 881 -18.26 3.13 17.00
N MET A 882 -19.18 2.47 17.66
CA MET A 882 -19.15 2.23 19.10
C MET A 882 -18.15 1.12 19.50
N PRO A 883 -17.66 1.11 20.74
CA PRO A 883 -17.00 -0.06 21.30
C PRO A 883 -17.84 -1.33 21.16
N PRO A 884 -17.22 -2.53 21.20
CA PRO A 884 -17.95 -3.80 21.15
C PRO A 884 -19.02 -3.87 22.25
N ALA A 885 -20.15 -4.49 21.95
CA ALA A 885 -21.06 -4.93 23.02
C ALA A 885 -20.55 -6.23 23.61
N TYR A 886 -20.94 -6.52 24.84
CA TYR A 886 -20.48 -7.69 25.56
C TYR A 886 -21.66 -8.59 25.95
N LEU A 887 -21.58 -9.84 25.54
CA LEU A 887 -22.58 -10.86 25.85
C LEU A 887 -22.05 -11.80 26.93
N TYR A 888 -22.62 -11.75 28.14
CA TYR A 888 -22.41 -12.78 29.11
C TYR A 888 -23.41 -13.93 28.86
N SER A 889 -22.88 -15.11 28.57
CA SER A 889 -23.68 -16.35 28.47
C SER A 889 -23.79 -17.03 29.80
N SER A 890 -25.01 -17.14 30.33
CA SER A 890 -25.29 -17.82 31.60
C SER A 890 -25.00 -19.31 31.51
N GLU A 891 -25.12 -19.93 30.34
CA GLU A 891 -24.82 -21.34 30.08
C GLU A 891 -23.32 -21.63 30.14
N LYS A 892 -22.49 -20.77 29.53
CA LYS A 892 -21.04 -20.94 29.46
C LYS A 892 -20.30 -20.31 30.65
N GLY A 893 -20.91 -19.33 31.33
CA GLY A 893 -20.28 -18.53 32.37
C GLY A 893 -19.13 -17.62 31.85
N GLU A 894 -19.17 -17.27 30.59
CA GLU A 894 -18.15 -16.49 29.89
C GLU A 894 -18.76 -15.26 29.23
N ILE A 895 -17.91 -14.24 28.99
CA ILE A 895 -18.27 -13.04 28.23
C ILE A 895 -17.66 -13.15 26.84
N GLU A 896 -18.48 -12.95 25.84
CA GLU A 896 -18.06 -12.89 24.43
C GLU A 896 -18.22 -11.44 23.93
N GLU A 897 -17.25 -10.96 23.13
CA GLU A 897 -17.35 -9.68 22.46
C GLU A 897 -18.25 -9.80 21.23
N VAL A 898 -19.19 -8.87 21.11
CA VAL A 898 -20.06 -8.72 19.96
C VAL A 898 -19.57 -7.52 19.16
N LEU A 899 -18.71 -7.79 18.16
CA LEU A 899 -18.09 -6.77 17.35
C LEU A 899 -18.72 -6.71 15.97
N VAL A 900 -19.40 -5.60 15.67
CA VAL A 900 -19.90 -5.27 14.33
C VAL A 900 -19.15 -4.05 13.84
N GLY A 901 -18.14 -4.27 12.97
CA GLY A 901 -17.28 -3.21 12.49
C GLY A 901 -17.99 -2.32 11.46
N ALA A 902 -18.24 -1.06 11.81
CA ALA A 902 -18.73 -0.03 10.91
C ALA A 902 -18.20 1.35 11.35
N LEU A 903 -18.17 2.30 10.42
CA LEU A 903 -17.74 3.67 10.71
C LEU A 903 -18.82 4.43 11.49
N PRO A 904 -18.45 5.43 12.32
CA PRO A 904 -19.40 6.32 12.95
C PRO A 904 -20.33 7.00 11.93
N LEU A 905 -21.58 7.21 12.31
CA LEU A 905 -22.60 7.86 11.46
C LEU A 905 -22.18 9.30 11.14
N GLY A 906 -22.46 9.73 9.91
CA GLY A 906 -22.03 11.01 9.40
C GLY A 906 -20.58 11.01 8.84
N SER A 907 -19.88 9.87 8.84
CA SER A 907 -18.51 9.77 8.32
C SER A 907 -18.46 9.64 6.82
N PHE A 908 -19.26 8.75 6.23
CA PHE A 908 -19.18 8.43 4.81
C PHE A 908 -20.54 8.03 4.21
N PRO A 909 -20.88 8.48 2.97
CA PRO A 909 -22.19 8.20 2.36
C PRO A 909 -22.46 6.73 2.06
N ALA A 910 -21.43 5.93 1.83
CA ALA A 910 -21.51 4.51 1.51
C ALA A 910 -21.05 3.62 2.68
N ALA A 911 -21.25 4.06 3.92
CA ALA A 911 -21.01 3.21 5.08
C ALA A 911 -21.91 1.97 5.00
N ILE A 912 -21.30 0.80 5.21
CA ILE A 912 -22.02 -0.49 5.22
C ILE A 912 -22.23 -0.88 6.69
N HIS A 913 -23.50 -1.02 7.08
CA HIS A 913 -23.83 -1.55 8.39
C HIS A 913 -24.26 -3.02 8.23
N MET A 914 -23.92 -3.83 9.22
CA MET A 914 -24.18 -5.28 9.22
C MET A 914 -25.07 -5.65 10.38
N LEU A 915 -25.94 -6.63 10.17
CA LEU A 915 -26.75 -7.21 11.21
C LEU A 915 -26.03 -8.42 11.82
N GLN A 916 -25.98 -8.46 13.13
CA GLN A 916 -25.57 -9.64 13.88
C GLN A 916 -26.77 -10.14 14.73
N GLU A 917 -27.10 -11.41 14.58
CA GLU A 917 -28.07 -12.07 15.43
C GLU A 917 -27.35 -12.71 16.64
N ILE A 918 -27.72 -12.28 17.83
CA ILE A 918 -27.16 -12.72 19.10
C ILE A 918 -28.17 -13.68 19.74
N PRO A 919 -27.86 -14.96 19.91
CA PRO A 919 -28.70 -15.86 20.68
C PRO A 919 -28.82 -15.36 22.14
N PHE A 920 -30.04 -15.15 22.60
CA PHE A 920 -30.35 -14.61 23.93
C PHE A 920 -31.49 -15.41 24.58
N LYS A 921 -31.18 -16.70 24.78
CA LYS A 921 -32.18 -17.73 25.08
C LYS A 921 -32.29 -18.09 26.57
N ASN A 922 -31.16 -18.01 27.28
CA ASN A 922 -31.08 -18.58 28.60
C ASN A 922 -31.34 -17.52 29.68
N LYS A 923 -32.09 -17.88 30.68
CA LYS A 923 -32.28 -17.07 31.90
C LYS A 923 -30.91 -16.74 32.49
N GLY A 924 -30.65 -15.45 32.68
CA GLY A 924 -29.37 -14.95 33.19
C GLY A 924 -28.38 -14.50 32.11
N ASP A 925 -28.70 -14.65 30.82
CA ASP A 925 -27.91 -14.03 29.75
C ASP A 925 -27.98 -12.48 29.86
N ILE A 926 -26.85 -11.81 29.65
CA ILE A 926 -26.72 -10.35 29.80
C ILE A 926 -26.04 -9.77 28.59
N LEU A 927 -26.67 -8.79 27.93
CA LEU A 927 -26.03 -7.96 26.93
C LEU A 927 -25.73 -6.59 27.53
N ILE A 928 -24.51 -6.12 27.34
CA ILE A 928 -24.06 -4.79 27.77
C ILE A 928 -23.48 -4.03 26.59
N MET A 929 -24.01 -2.84 26.39
CA MET A 929 -23.49 -1.82 25.45
C MET A 929 -22.98 -0.67 26.27
N MET A 930 -21.80 -0.13 25.96
CA MET A 930 -21.22 0.99 26.70
C MET A 930 -20.40 1.92 25.78
N SER A 931 -20.28 3.20 26.18
CA SER A 931 -19.27 4.10 25.65
C SER A 931 -17.90 3.80 26.25
N ASP A 932 -16.85 4.46 25.74
CA ASP A 932 -15.47 4.28 26.23
C ASP A 932 -15.22 4.99 27.58
N GLY A 933 -16.09 5.91 28.02
CA GLY A 933 -15.89 6.70 29.23
C GLY A 933 -15.68 5.91 30.51
N LEU A 934 -16.29 4.70 30.69
CA LEU A 934 -16.01 3.85 31.85
C LEU A 934 -14.65 3.13 31.73
N PRO A 935 -14.34 2.40 30.63
CA PRO A 935 -13.03 1.78 30.46
C PRO A 935 -11.86 2.77 30.42
N GLU A 936 -12.08 3.97 29.90
CA GLU A 936 -11.06 5.02 29.74
C GLU A 936 -10.99 5.99 30.93
N ALA A 937 -11.82 5.81 31.94
CA ALA A 937 -11.77 6.62 33.17
C ALA A 937 -10.39 6.49 33.83
N GLU A 938 -9.68 7.63 33.95
CA GLU A 938 -8.31 7.71 34.47
C GLU A 938 -8.28 8.12 35.94
N ASN A 939 -7.48 7.42 36.74
CA ASN A 939 -7.18 7.82 38.10
C ASN A 939 -6.13 8.93 38.17
N ASN A 940 -5.80 9.39 39.38
CA ASN A 940 -4.79 10.42 39.62
C ASN A 940 -3.37 10.07 39.12
N ASN A 941 -3.11 8.80 38.76
CA ASN A 941 -1.84 8.33 38.21
C ASN A 941 -1.88 8.21 36.69
N ASN A 942 -2.96 8.64 36.02
CA ASN A 942 -3.27 8.45 34.60
C ASN A 942 -3.36 6.97 34.18
N GLU A 943 -3.80 6.11 35.08
CA GLU A 943 -4.10 4.71 34.76
C GLU A 943 -5.59 4.58 34.47
N MET A 944 -5.95 3.92 33.36
CA MET A 944 -7.33 3.66 32.98
C MET A 944 -7.92 2.50 33.79
N VAL A 945 -9.24 2.46 33.95
CA VAL A 945 -9.96 1.27 34.45
C VAL A 945 -9.62 0.07 33.57
N GLY A 946 -9.69 0.25 32.25
CA GLY A 946 -9.45 -0.75 31.22
C GLY A 946 -10.64 -1.70 31.02
N TYR A 947 -10.73 -2.24 29.81
CA TYR A 947 -11.79 -3.18 29.45
C TYR A 947 -11.75 -4.46 30.28
N ASP A 948 -10.56 -5.01 30.54
CA ASP A 948 -10.40 -6.26 31.30
C ASP A 948 -11.05 -6.19 32.69
N ARG A 949 -10.77 -5.13 33.46
CA ARG A 949 -11.38 -4.93 34.80
C ARG A 949 -12.88 -4.70 34.71
N THR A 950 -13.33 -3.96 33.69
CA THR A 950 -14.75 -3.74 33.47
C THR A 950 -15.49 -5.07 33.22
N LEU A 951 -14.92 -5.95 32.37
CA LEU A 951 -15.48 -7.26 32.06
C LEU A 951 -15.43 -8.21 33.26
N GLU A 952 -14.34 -8.22 34.05
CA GLU A 952 -14.24 -8.98 35.29
C GLU A 952 -15.28 -8.53 36.31
N ALA A 953 -15.52 -7.23 36.45
CA ALA A 953 -16.56 -6.69 37.31
C ALA A 953 -17.96 -7.16 36.88
N ILE A 954 -18.26 -7.07 35.57
CA ILE A 954 -19.52 -7.56 35.00
C ILE A 954 -19.70 -9.07 35.29
N LYS A 955 -18.66 -9.86 35.02
CA LYS A 955 -18.68 -11.31 35.25
C LYS A 955 -18.92 -11.64 36.71
N SER A 956 -18.28 -10.93 37.62
CA SER A 956 -18.46 -11.13 39.07
C SER A 956 -19.88 -10.83 39.58
N MET A 957 -20.58 -9.94 38.90
CA MET A 957 -21.92 -9.48 39.22
C MET A 957 -23.01 -10.14 38.37
N SER A 958 -22.67 -11.10 37.51
CA SER A 958 -23.60 -11.71 36.54
C SER A 958 -24.88 -12.36 37.18
N SER A 959 -24.77 -12.81 38.42
CA SER A 959 -25.92 -13.35 39.18
C SER A 959 -26.87 -12.30 39.78
N LYS A 960 -26.44 -11.01 39.83
CA LYS A 960 -27.22 -9.91 40.41
C LYS A 960 -28.23 -9.36 39.39
N SER A 961 -29.17 -8.53 39.83
CA SER A 961 -30.10 -7.81 38.93
C SER A 961 -29.37 -6.82 38.04
N ALA A 962 -29.97 -6.43 36.92
CA ALA A 962 -29.42 -5.45 36.03
C ALA A 962 -29.14 -4.10 36.73
N GLU A 963 -30.01 -3.72 37.67
CA GLU A 963 -29.84 -2.51 38.48
C GLU A 963 -28.64 -2.60 39.46
N GLU A 964 -28.41 -3.76 40.08
CA GLU A 964 -27.24 -3.98 40.92
C GLU A 964 -25.93 -4.02 40.12
N ILE A 965 -25.94 -4.57 38.90
CA ILE A 965 -24.78 -4.53 37.98
C ILE A 965 -24.47 -3.09 37.61
N LYS A 966 -25.47 -2.30 37.23
CA LYS A 966 -25.34 -0.85 36.95
C LYS A 966 -24.67 -0.12 38.11
N ASN A 967 -25.20 -0.30 39.32
CA ASN A 967 -24.68 0.36 40.50
C ASN A 967 -23.23 -0.05 40.81
N GLY A 968 -22.90 -1.33 40.61
CA GLY A 968 -21.55 -1.84 40.77
C GLY A 968 -20.54 -1.28 39.78
N LEU A 969 -20.95 -1.05 38.52
CA LEU A 969 -20.10 -0.39 37.52
C LEU A 969 -19.87 1.08 37.84
N VAL A 970 -20.89 1.78 38.30
CA VAL A 970 -20.78 3.18 38.76
C VAL A 970 -19.86 3.28 40.00
N GLU A 971 -19.94 2.35 40.91
CA GLU A 971 -19.09 2.28 42.11
C GLU A 971 -17.62 1.98 41.72
N LEU A 972 -17.41 1.03 40.79
CA LEU A 972 -16.08 0.75 40.23
C LEU A 972 -15.43 2.01 39.66
N CYS A 973 -16.15 2.80 38.86
CA CYS A 973 -15.65 4.07 38.32
C CYS A 973 -15.32 5.08 39.44
N LYS A 974 -16.22 5.28 40.42
CA LYS A 974 -16.01 6.20 41.54
C LYS A 974 -14.82 5.83 42.41
N ASP A 975 -14.68 4.53 42.70
CA ASP A 975 -13.55 4.05 43.49
C ASP A 975 -12.22 4.23 42.75
N TRP A 976 -12.25 4.03 41.42
CA TRP A 976 -11.06 4.23 40.58
C TRP A 976 -10.65 5.68 40.47
N LEU A 977 -11.60 6.59 40.26
CA LEU A 977 -11.35 8.05 40.16
C LEU A 977 -10.86 8.61 41.52
N GLY A 978 -11.35 8.11 42.65
CA GLY A 978 -11.04 8.62 43.99
C GLY A 978 -11.65 10.03 44.23
N ASN A 979 -11.19 10.70 45.29
CA ASN A 979 -11.83 11.94 45.80
C ASN A 979 -11.52 13.23 45.01
N GLN A 980 -10.65 13.22 43.99
CA GLN A 980 -10.17 14.43 43.31
C GLN A 980 -10.14 14.33 41.77
N ALA A 981 -10.33 13.16 41.17
CA ALA A 981 -10.37 13.03 39.74
C ALA A 981 -11.80 13.20 39.22
N GLU A 982 -11.94 13.98 38.14
CA GLU A 982 -13.21 14.16 37.42
C GLU A 982 -13.20 13.30 36.17
N LEU A 983 -14.38 12.88 35.73
CA LEU A 983 -14.53 12.23 34.42
C LEU A 983 -14.04 13.17 33.32
N LYS A 984 -13.19 12.66 32.44
CA LYS A 984 -12.69 13.36 31.25
C LYS A 984 -13.61 13.24 30.05
N ASP A 985 -14.37 12.17 30.01
CA ASP A 985 -15.36 11.88 28.96
C ASP A 985 -16.67 11.38 29.57
N ASP A 986 -17.75 11.45 28.81
CA ASP A 986 -19.07 11.02 29.22
C ASP A 986 -19.11 9.50 29.41
N MET A 987 -19.79 9.04 30.41
CA MET A 987 -19.90 7.62 30.75
C MET A 987 -21.34 7.15 30.54
N THR A 988 -21.55 6.26 29.56
CA THR A 988 -22.88 5.72 29.27
C THR A 988 -22.85 4.20 29.07
N PHE A 989 -23.80 3.49 29.64
CA PHE A 989 -23.99 2.07 29.37
C PHE A 989 -25.44 1.63 29.50
N VAL A 990 -25.79 0.59 28.76
CA VAL A 990 -27.10 -0.08 28.77
C VAL A 990 -26.93 -1.56 29.06
N ILE A 991 -27.69 -2.07 30.00
CA ILE A 991 -27.67 -3.46 30.42
C ILE A 991 -29.03 -4.08 30.16
N ILE A 992 -29.04 -5.20 29.45
CA ILE A 992 -30.23 -6.03 29.18
C ILE A 992 -29.98 -7.42 29.76
N LYS A 993 -30.77 -7.85 30.69
CA LYS A 993 -30.66 -9.17 31.33
C LYS A 993 -31.94 -9.99 31.14
N LYS A 994 -31.82 -11.22 30.66
CA LYS A 994 -32.92 -12.15 30.52
C LYS A 994 -33.31 -12.77 31.87
N ILE A 995 -34.60 -12.65 32.24
CA ILE A 995 -35.08 -13.10 33.55
C ILE A 995 -36.09 -14.25 33.47
N LYS A 996 -36.62 -14.55 32.29
CA LYS A 996 -37.40 -15.74 32.00
C LYS A 996 -36.86 -16.63 30.92
#